data_a4f4d3a47c9ee9dc7a1e27e3b046cce3
#
_entry.id   a4f4d3a47c9ee9dc7a1e27e3b046cce3
#
_cell.length_a   1.000
_cell.length_b   1.000
_cell.length_c   1.000
_cell.angle_alpha   90.00
_cell.angle_beta   90.00
_cell.angle_gamma   90.00
#
_symmetry.space_group_name_H-M   'P 1'
#
loop_
_entity.id
_entity.type
_entity.pdbx_description
1 polymer ?
#
loop_
_entity_poly.entity_id
_entity_poly.type
_entity_poly.pdbx_seq_one_letter_code
_entity_poly.pdbx_strand_id
1 'polypeptide(L)'
;MNLKYLFLGIAIATFTVTAKAIDYVPQNTSASISLKVPGNIAKQYPLNMQKLQNDGSAYLLEASESIPLIVSQRVENIDGKVNIKVCITALEDVYFNYNQQVSTGFRHDDCQFYMPGFWYRRNLRSPKEAPSFHTSDSWLVREDRLSAPLTGIYCEKEKSYMTVNRLDAFTDDALTTHREGEVILSGKTSIGFTGFENKNGTATLSFGFPYREAPRTYIRKLTLAPEVEAFQFLKKGETVLLTWVLAENKAEDFSEFIQHAWEYCYDTYSPKPVETPYSIADMKETMSAFFVNSLVEKHPLVFNSGIHLRTDECHKNGQAEVGFIGRVLLNAFNALEYGWENNREDLKNNSTKVFDSYLKNGFTPAGFFKESVNFDRNTEDPVHSIRRQSEGIYAMLHYLAYEKENGRRHPEWEQRMKTMLDMLLQLQNADGSFPRKFNDDFTIVDKSGGSTPSATLPLVMGYKYFKDKRYLESAKRTAAYLENELISKSDYFSSTLDANCEDKEASLYAATATYYLSLITKGEERRHYADLTKKAAYFALSWYYLWDVPFAQGQMLGDIGLKTRGWGNVSVENNHIDVFVFEFASVLQWLSKEYNEPRFSDFAEVISTSMRQLLPHEGHLCGIALTGYYPEVVQHTNWDYGKNGKGYYNDIFAPGWTVASLWELFTPGRAEELLAK
;
A
#
# COMPACT_ATOMS: atom_id res chain seq x y z
N MET A 1 -41.94 11.57 49.55
CA MET A 1 -42.39 11.86 48.19
C MET A 1 -41.37 11.23 47.24
N ASN A 2 -41.71 10.10 46.64
CA ASN A 2 -40.81 9.20 45.86
C ASN A 2 -40.56 9.74 44.46
N LEU A 3 -39.29 9.88 44.08
CA LEU A 3 -38.88 10.04 42.69
C LEU A 3 -38.31 8.67 42.18
N LYS A 4 -39.05 8.02 41.29
CA LYS A 4 -38.65 6.81 40.63
C LYS A 4 -37.64 7.13 39.49
N TYR A 5 -36.47 6.55 39.57
CA TYR A 5 -35.51 6.54 38.49
C TYR A 5 -35.94 5.53 37.42
N LEU A 6 -36.19 6.02 36.21
CA LEU A 6 -36.45 5.21 35.02
C LEU A 6 -35.10 4.93 34.37
N PHE A 7 -34.57 3.72 34.52
CA PHE A 7 -33.44 3.24 33.72
C PHE A 7 -33.94 2.77 32.39
N LEU A 8 -33.61 3.50 31.31
CA LEU A 8 -33.78 3.04 29.95
C LEU A 8 -32.56 2.17 29.60
N GLY A 9 -32.73 0.85 29.63
CA GLY A 9 -31.74 -0.11 29.17
C GLY A 9 -31.68 -0.10 27.66
N ILE A 10 -30.60 0.43 27.10
CA ILE A 10 -30.24 0.22 25.70
C ILE A 10 -29.66 -1.20 25.61
N ALA A 11 -30.41 -2.13 25.04
CA ALA A 11 -29.92 -3.44 24.70
C ALA A 11 -28.96 -3.29 23.49
N ILE A 12 -27.67 -3.32 23.76
CA ILE A 12 -26.65 -3.52 22.72
C ILE A 12 -26.80 -4.98 22.29
N ALA A 13 -27.42 -5.20 21.12
CA ALA A 13 -27.41 -6.49 20.47
C ALA A 13 -26.00 -6.74 19.93
N THR A 14 -25.18 -7.40 20.72
CA THR A 14 -23.95 -8.03 20.23
C THR A 14 -24.38 -9.17 19.34
N PHE A 15 -24.32 -8.98 18.02
CA PHE A 15 -24.35 -10.08 17.08
C PHE A 15 -23.04 -10.87 17.25
N THR A 16 -23.06 -11.86 18.12
CA THR A 16 -22.06 -12.91 18.10
C THR A 16 -22.32 -13.74 16.84
N VAL A 17 -21.58 -13.45 15.77
CA VAL A 17 -21.42 -14.38 14.66
C VAL A 17 -20.73 -15.60 15.24
N THR A 18 -21.49 -16.66 15.50
CA THR A 18 -20.89 -17.95 15.88
C THR A 18 -20.11 -18.46 14.68
N ALA A 19 -18.80 -18.28 14.70
CA ALA A 19 -17.91 -18.93 13.76
C ALA A 19 -18.20 -20.44 13.79
N LYS A 20 -18.52 -21.01 12.64
CA LYS A 20 -18.68 -22.45 12.51
C LYS A 20 -17.31 -23.06 12.80
N ALA A 21 -17.23 -23.97 13.77
CA ALA A 21 -15.99 -24.67 14.04
C ALA A 21 -15.51 -25.34 12.76
N ILE A 22 -14.31 -25.01 12.31
CA ILE A 22 -13.71 -25.70 11.16
C ILE A 22 -13.50 -27.14 11.59
N ASP A 23 -14.18 -28.09 10.93
CA ASP A 23 -13.79 -29.47 11.05
C ASP A 23 -12.45 -29.67 10.32
N TYR A 24 -11.36 -29.38 11.05
CA TYR A 24 -10.03 -29.75 10.58
C TYR A 24 -9.96 -31.26 10.49
N VAL A 25 -10.22 -31.75 9.28
CA VAL A 25 -10.13 -33.18 8.99
C VAL A 25 -8.81 -33.43 8.30
N PRO A 26 -7.98 -34.38 8.75
CA PRO A 26 -6.75 -34.76 8.05
C PRO A 26 -6.93 -35.05 6.56
N GLN A 27 -8.14 -35.45 6.16
CA GLN A 27 -8.51 -35.73 4.76
C GLN A 27 -8.46 -34.52 3.82
N ASN A 28 -8.63 -33.31 4.36
CA ASN A 28 -8.56 -32.06 3.58
C ASN A 28 -7.17 -31.41 3.63
N THR A 29 -6.22 -32.07 4.28
CA THR A 29 -4.86 -31.53 4.51
C THR A 29 -3.83 -32.48 3.93
N SER A 30 -2.83 -31.94 3.26
CA SER A 30 -1.63 -32.65 2.84
C SER A 30 -0.40 -31.91 3.33
N ALA A 31 0.66 -32.65 3.63
CA ALA A 31 1.94 -32.10 4.00
C ALA A 31 3.06 -32.80 3.24
N SER A 32 4.15 -32.11 3.00
CA SER A 32 5.37 -32.66 2.40
C SER A 32 6.61 -31.97 2.94
N ILE A 33 7.74 -32.64 2.85
CA ILE A 33 9.04 -32.07 3.18
C ILE A 33 10.02 -32.35 2.06
N SER A 34 10.72 -31.33 1.62
CA SER A 34 11.81 -31.41 0.64
C SER A 34 13.13 -31.40 1.38
N LEU A 35 14.03 -32.35 1.05
CA LEU A 35 15.38 -32.43 1.61
C LEU A 35 16.41 -32.14 0.53
N LYS A 36 17.38 -31.29 0.86
CA LYS A 36 18.45 -30.85 -0.05
C LYS A 36 19.81 -31.35 0.41
N VAL A 37 20.49 -32.04 -0.49
CA VAL A 37 21.93 -32.33 -0.36
C VAL A 37 22.66 -31.38 -1.29
N PRO A 38 23.66 -30.62 -0.82
CA PRO A 38 24.44 -29.74 -1.70
C PRO A 38 24.98 -30.47 -2.94
N GLY A 39 24.79 -29.88 -4.10
CA GLY A 39 25.17 -30.46 -5.40
C GLY A 39 24.14 -31.39 -6.04
N ASN A 40 23.09 -31.80 -5.32
CA ASN A 40 22.04 -32.66 -5.84
C ASN A 40 20.70 -31.89 -5.93
N ILE A 41 19.77 -32.37 -6.76
CA ILE A 41 18.39 -31.90 -6.78
C ILE A 41 17.70 -32.31 -5.49
N ALA A 42 16.87 -31.44 -4.92
CA ALA A 42 16.11 -31.74 -3.73
C ALA A 42 15.10 -32.89 -3.95
N LYS A 43 14.94 -33.71 -2.94
CA LYS A 43 13.95 -34.80 -2.98
C LYS A 43 12.78 -34.46 -2.07
N GLN A 44 11.57 -34.47 -2.60
CA GLN A 44 10.34 -34.24 -1.87
C GLN A 44 9.76 -35.55 -1.35
N TYR A 45 9.30 -35.52 -0.11
CA TYR A 45 8.68 -36.64 0.60
C TYR A 45 7.26 -36.23 1.06
N PRO A 46 6.21 -36.86 0.53
CA PRO A 46 4.87 -36.74 1.11
C PRO A 46 4.85 -37.25 2.54
N LEU A 47 4.12 -36.55 3.42
CA LEU A 47 3.99 -36.90 4.83
C LEU A 47 2.56 -37.39 5.11
N ASN A 48 2.45 -38.58 5.68
CA ASN A 48 1.19 -39.15 6.13
C ASN A 48 0.91 -38.76 7.58
N MET A 49 -0.26 -38.21 7.87
CA MET A 49 -0.66 -37.83 9.22
C MET A 49 -1.24 -39.00 10.00
N GLN A 50 -0.56 -39.39 11.07
CA GLN A 50 -1.01 -40.41 11.98
C GLN A 50 -1.40 -39.79 13.33
N LYS A 51 -2.68 -39.95 13.71
CA LYS A 51 -3.18 -39.44 14.99
C LYS A 51 -2.58 -40.22 16.16
N LEU A 52 -2.07 -39.52 17.16
CA LEU A 52 -1.53 -40.15 18.35
C LEU A 52 -2.67 -40.64 19.26
N GLN A 53 -2.58 -41.91 19.76
CA GLN A 53 -3.66 -42.55 20.52
C GLN A 53 -3.99 -41.85 21.84
N ASN A 54 -3.00 -41.23 22.48
CA ASN A 54 -3.14 -40.62 23.80
C ASN A 54 -3.47 -39.11 23.78
N ASP A 55 -3.44 -38.48 22.62
CA ASP A 55 -3.71 -37.05 22.46
C ASP A 55 -4.44 -36.82 21.12
N GLY A 56 -5.75 -36.63 21.23
CA GLY A 56 -6.62 -36.44 20.05
C GLY A 56 -6.32 -35.21 19.20
N SER A 57 -5.45 -34.31 19.68
CA SER A 57 -5.02 -33.09 18.99
C SER A 57 -3.62 -33.23 18.34
N ALA A 58 -2.88 -34.29 18.64
CA ALA A 58 -1.51 -34.46 18.16
C ALA A 58 -1.41 -35.51 17.05
N TYR A 59 -0.57 -35.25 16.08
CA TYR A 59 -0.29 -36.07 14.91
C TYR A 59 1.22 -36.25 14.73
N LEU A 60 1.65 -37.45 14.35
CA LEU A 60 2.96 -37.69 13.78
C LEU A 60 2.83 -37.64 12.25
N LEU A 61 3.77 -36.96 11.59
CA LEU A 61 3.81 -36.83 10.13
C LEU A 61 4.95 -37.67 9.60
N GLU A 62 4.66 -38.79 8.99
CA GLU A 62 5.67 -39.77 8.57
C GLU A 62 5.75 -39.88 7.05
N ALA A 63 6.98 -39.86 6.54
CA ALA A 63 7.23 -40.22 5.15
C ALA A 63 7.19 -41.73 4.96
N SER A 64 6.90 -42.20 3.77
CA SER A 64 6.93 -43.66 3.44
C SER A 64 8.33 -44.23 3.46
N GLU A 65 9.37 -43.39 3.31
CA GLU A 65 10.79 -43.73 3.44
C GLU A 65 11.34 -43.08 4.70
N SER A 66 12.39 -43.67 5.29
CA SER A 66 13.07 -43.05 6.44
C SER A 66 13.76 -41.75 6.04
N ILE A 67 13.46 -40.66 6.75
CA ILE A 67 14.05 -39.35 6.60
C ILE A 67 14.78 -38.94 7.91
N PRO A 68 15.81 -38.08 7.84
CA PRO A 68 16.59 -37.67 9.02
C PRO A 68 15.88 -36.60 9.86
N LEU A 69 14.54 -36.61 9.90
CA LEU A 69 13.70 -35.67 10.62
C LEU A 69 12.52 -36.36 11.33
N ILE A 70 12.16 -35.83 12.48
CA ILE A 70 10.87 -36.09 13.12
C ILE A 70 10.00 -34.90 12.90
N VAL A 71 8.82 -35.08 12.30
CA VAL A 71 7.83 -34.04 12.08
C VAL A 71 6.57 -34.38 12.86
N SER A 72 6.16 -33.49 13.75
CA SER A 72 4.90 -33.66 14.49
C SER A 72 4.06 -32.39 14.38
N GLN A 73 2.74 -32.56 14.53
CA GLN A 73 1.78 -31.47 14.44
C GLN A 73 0.76 -31.57 15.58
N ARG A 74 0.44 -30.42 16.17
CA ARG A 74 -0.68 -30.27 17.09
C ARG A 74 -1.72 -29.36 16.46
N VAL A 75 -2.98 -29.75 16.59
CA VAL A 75 -4.12 -29.00 16.05
C VAL A 75 -5.09 -28.71 17.19
N GLU A 76 -5.32 -27.43 17.47
CA GLU A 76 -6.18 -26.96 18.56
C GLU A 76 -7.25 -26.01 18.00
N ASN A 77 -8.51 -26.21 18.38
CA ASN A 77 -9.57 -25.25 18.07
C ASN A 77 -9.66 -24.25 19.23
N ILE A 78 -9.40 -22.98 18.96
CA ILE A 78 -9.44 -21.89 19.92
C ILE A 78 -10.32 -20.79 19.34
N ASP A 79 -11.43 -20.46 20.02
CA ASP A 79 -12.38 -19.42 19.60
C ASP A 79 -12.86 -19.55 18.15
N GLY A 80 -13.14 -20.79 17.72
CA GLY A 80 -13.63 -21.09 16.38
C GLY A 80 -12.55 -21.04 15.28
N LYS A 81 -11.28 -20.84 15.63
CA LYS A 81 -10.13 -20.88 14.72
C LYS A 81 -9.29 -22.11 15.00
N VAL A 82 -8.68 -22.65 13.95
CA VAL A 82 -7.79 -23.83 14.05
C VAL A 82 -6.34 -23.37 14.11
N ASN A 83 -5.71 -23.60 15.26
CA ASN A 83 -4.27 -23.38 15.46
C ASN A 83 -3.52 -24.65 15.06
N ILE A 84 -2.58 -24.52 14.14
CA ILE A 84 -1.69 -25.59 13.65
C ILE A 84 -0.28 -25.27 14.14
N LYS A 85 0.24 -26.12 15.02
CA LYS A 85 1.62 -26.03 15.52
C LYS A 85 2.43 -27.20 14.98
N VAL A 86 3.45 -26.93 14.18
CA VAL A 86 4.34 -27.94 13.59
C VAL A 86 5.68 -27.88 14.26
N CYS A 87 6.19 -29.03 14.66
CA CYS A 87 7.50 -29.22 15.27
C CYS A 87 8.35 -30.11 14.37
N ILE A 88 9.50 -29.63 13.91
CA ILE A 88 10.44 -30.33 13.04
C ILE A 88 11.76 -30.45 13.78
N THR A 89 12.17 -31.69 14.11
CA THR A 89 13.43 -32.00 14.84
C THR A 89 14.36 -32.80 13.96
N ALA A 90 15.61 -32.33 13.84
CA ALA A 90 16.64 -33.01 13.05
C ALA A 90 17.27 -34.18 13.81
N LEU A 91 17.31 -35.36 13.19
CA LEU A 91 18.04 -36.56 13.67
C LEU A 91 19.50 -36.56 13.19
N GLU A 92 19.76 -35.87 12.07
CA GLU A 92 21.06 -35.65 11.46
C GLU A 92 21.13 -34.23 10.92
N ASP A 93 22.30 -33.75 10.53
CA ASP A 93 22.46 -32.45 9.85
C ASP A 93 21.75 -32.47 8.50
N VAL A 94 20.84 -31.53 8.27
CA VAL A 94 19.96 -31.55 7.09
C VAL A 94 19.56 -30.17 6.61
N TYR A 95 19.37 -30.00 5.30
CA TYR A 95 18.70 -28.87 4.68
C TYR A 95 17.29 -29.27 4.32
N PHE A 96 16.30 -28.49 4.72
CA PHE A 96 14.89 -28.82 4.54
C PHE A 96 14.05 -27.66 4.04
N ASN A 97 12.90 -27.99 3.43
CA ASN A 97 11.76 -27.11 3.18
C ASN A 97 10.48 -27.86 3.50
N TYR A 98 9.61 -27.29 4.33
CA TYR A 98 8.33 -27.87 4.73
C TYR A 98 7.18 -27.16 4.03
N ASN A 99 6.22 -27.92 3.49
CA ASN A 99 5.02 -27.41 2.84
C ASN A 99 3.76 -28.11 3.39
N GLN A 100 2.72 -27.32 3.65
CA GLN A 100 1.41 -27.80 4.03
C GLN A 100 0.32 -27.16 3.16
N GLN A 101 -0.69 -27.95 2.83
CA GLN A 101 -1.83 -27.52 2.01
C GLN A 101 -3.13 -27.87 2.73
N VAL A 102 -4.11 -26.98 2.66
CA VAL A 102 -5.45 -27.17 3.21
C VAL A 102 -6.48 -26.85 2.13
N SER A 103 -7.25 -27.87 1.74
CA SER A 103 -8.36 -27.69 0.79
C SER A 103 -9.49 -26.91 1.45
N THR A 104 -9.97 -25.86 0.78
CA THR A 104 -11.13 -25.09 1.25
C THR A 104 -12.46 -25.78 0.97
N GLY A 105 -12.47 -26.76 0.06
CA GLY A 105 -13.71 -27.33 -0.49
C GLY A 105 -14.39 -26.43 -1.54
N PHE A 106 -13.97 -25.17 -1.69
CA PHE A 106 -14.53 -24.24 -2.66
C PHE A 106 -14.05 -24.58 -4.08
N ARG A 107 -14.96 -24.45 -5.06
CA ARG A 107 -14.58 -24.54 -6.45
C ARG A 107 -13.70 -23.34 -6.82
N HIS A 108 -12.52 -23.58 -7.37
CA HIS A 108 -11.54 -22.56 -7.67
C HIS A 108 -12.07 -21.43 -8.58
N ASP A 109 -12.90 -21.77 -9.57
CA ASP A 109 -13.50 -20.80 -10.50
C ASP A 109 -14.47 -19.82 -9.83
N ASP A 110 -15.05 -20.19 -8.69
CA ASP A 110 -16.00 -19.39 -7.93
C ASP A 110 -15.29 -18.51 -6.87
N CYS A 111 -13.94 -18.54 -6.83
CA CYS A 111 -13.14 -17.87 -5.80
C CYS A 111 -12.42 -16.60 -6.27
N GLN A 112 -12.25 -15.69 -5.32
CA GLN A 112 -11.33 -14.56 -5.36
C GLN A 112 -10.23 -14.77 -4.31
N PHE A 113 -9.01 -14.35 -4.61
CA PHE A 113 -7.83 -14.61 -3.79
C PHE A 113 -7.27 -13.31 -3.23
N TYR A 114 -6.70 -13.39 -2.04
CA TYR A 114 -6.19 -12.24 -1.32
C TYR A 114 -4.87 -12.57 -0.63
N MET A 115 -3.84 -11.80 -0.94
CA MET A 115 -2.58 -11.72 -0.20
C MET A 115 -2.28 -10.23 -0.01
N PRO A 116 -2.36 -9.71 1.21
CA PRO A 116 -2.38 -8.26 1.46
C PRO A 116 -1.13 -7.56 0.93
N GLY A 117 -1.34 -6.50 0.15
CA GLY A 117 -0.26 -5.73 -0.47
C GLY A 117 0.38 -6.37 -1.70
N PHE A 118 -0.10 -7.53 -2.15
CA PHE A 118 0.49 -8.26 -3.27
C PHE A 118 -0.54 -8.82 -4.25
N TRP A 119 -1.68 -9.33 -3.76
CA TRP A 119 -2.66 -10.00 -4.60
C TRP A 119 -4.09 -9.64 -4.21
N TYR A 120 -4.87 -9.18 -5.19
CA TYR A 120 -6.27 -8.83 -5.03
C TYR A 120 -7.11 -9.48 -6.12
N ARG A 121 -8.11 -10.29 -5.73
CA ARG A 121 -8.98 -11.03 -6.63
C ARG A 121 -8.17 -11.98 -7.52
N ARG A 122 -7.97 -11.66 -8.79
CA ARG A 122 -7.20 -12.46 -9.77
C ARG A 122 -6.09 -11.67 -10.45
N ASN A 123 -5.86 -10.45 -10.02
CA ASN A 123 -4.88 -9.51 -10.62
C ASN A 123 -4.98 -9.42 -12.16
N LEU A 124 -6.21 -9.50 -12.71
CA LEU A 124 -6.42 -9.54 -14.17
C LEU A 124 -6.16 -8.21 -14.89
N ARG A 125 -6.00 -7.11 -14.14
CA ARG A 125 -5.59 -5.84 -14.72
C ARG A 125 -4.09 -5.77 -15.00
N SER A 126 -3.30 -6.55 -14.28
CA SER A 126 -1.87 -6.67 -14.48
C SER A 126 -1.55 -7.52 -15.70
N PRO A 127 -0.46 -7.22 -16.44
CA PRO A 127 -0.02 -8.05 -17.56
C PRO A 127 0.62 -9.37 -17.08
N LYS A 128 0.94 -10.25 -18.00
CA LYS A 128 1.59 -11.54 -17.70
C LYS A 128 3.01 -11.42 -17.13
N GLU A 129 3.63 -10.25 -17.27
CA GLU A 129 4.95 -9.92 -16.72
C GLU A 129 4.90 -9.52 -15.24
N ALA A 130 3.69 -9.45 -14.66
CA ALA A 130 3.44 -9.19 -13.25
C ALA A 130 2.68 -10.37 -12.60
N PRO A 131 2.61 -10.44 -11.26
CA PRO A 131 1.81 -11.46 -10.57
C PRO A 131 0.33 -11.38 -10.98
N SER A 132 -0.17 -12.36 -11.73
CA SER A 132 -1.53 -12.37 -12.24
C SER A 132 -1.99 -13.76 -12.70
N PHE A 133 -3.30 -13.95 -12.86
CA PHE A 133 -3.86 -15.16 -13.48
C PHE A 133 -3.49 -15.32 -14.96
N HIS A 134 -2.99 -14.27 -15.63
CA HIS A 134 -2.44 -14.41 -16.98
C HIS A 134 -1.19 -15.29 -17.02
N THR A 135 -0.49 -15.43 -15.90
CA THR A 135 0.69 -16.30 -15.78
C THR A 135 0.33 -17.64 -15.14
N SER A 136 -0.45 -17.65 -14.06
CA SER A 136 -0.86 -18.86 -13.34
C SER A 136 -2.08 -18.59 -12.47
N ASP A 137 -2.90 -19.62 -12.29
CA ASP A 137 -4.00 -19.66 -11.34
C ASP A 137 -3.60 -20.18 -9.94
N SER A 138 -2.29 -20.31 -9.72
CA SER A 138 -1.69 -20.77 -8.46
C SER A 138 -0.45 -19.93 -8.18
N TRP A 139 -0.36 -19.36 -6.97
CA TRP A 139 0.74 -18.50 -6.56
C TRP A 139 1.15 -18.74 -5.11
N LEU A 140 2.45 -18.88 -4.90
CA LEU A 140 3.12 -18.92 -3.60
C LEU A 140 4.10 -17.76 -3.54
N VAL A 141 4.12 -17.04 -2.42
CA VAL A 141 4.99 -15.88 -2.23
C VAL A 141 5.66 -15.90 -0.86
N ARG A 142 6.80 -15.27 -0.77
CA ARG A 142 7.48 -14.99 0.50
C ARG A 142 6.59 -14.13 1.39
N GLU A 143 6.56 -14.42 2.68
CA GLU A 143 5.72 -13.68 3.64
C GLU A 143 6.12 -12.20 3.75
N ASP A 144 7.40 -11.87 3.57
CA ASP A 144 7.92 -10.49 3.67
C ASP A 144 7.48 -9.56 2.53
N ARG A 145 6.90 -10.10 1.45
CA ARG A 145 6.26 -9.29 0.41
C ARG A 145 4.87 -8.80 0.81
N LEU A 146 4.29 -9.34 1.86
CA LEU A 146 2.91 -9.12 2.27
C LEU A 146 2.85 -8.11 3.42
N SER A 147 1.87 -7.23 3.38
CA SER A 147 1.61 -6.29 4.47
C SER A 147 1.13 -6.98 5.77
N ALA A 148 0.68 -8.22 5.66
CA ALA A 148 0.50 -9.18 6.75
C ALA A 148 0.73 -10.60 6.19
N PRO A 149 1.39 -11.53 6.91
CA PRO A 149 1.68 -12.88 6.44
C PRO A 149 0.43 -13.77 6.42
N LEU A 150 -0.52 -13.39 5.56
CA LEU A 150 -1.84 -13.99 5.43
C LEU A 150 -2.15 -14.28 3.96
N THR A 151 -2.79 -15.43 3.71
CA THR A 151 -3.52 -15.71 2.46
C THR A 151 -4.98 -15.98 2.77
N GLY A 152 -5.87 -15.43 1.95
CA GLY A 152 -7.29 -15.66 2.03
C GLY A 152 -7.90 -16.07 0.70
N ILE A 153 -8.92 -16.94 0.75
CA ILE A 153 -9.73 -17.40 -0.39
C ILE A 153 -11.17 -17.09 -0.08
N TYR A 154 -11.80 -16.24 -0.86
CA TYR A 154 -13.21 -15.88 -0.76
C TYR A 154 -14.00 -16.51 -1.89
N CYS A 155 -15.03 -17.31 -1.54
CA CYS A 155 -15.96 -17.90 -2.48
C CYS A 155 -17.18 -16.98 -2.66
N GLU A 156 -17.30 -16.33 -3.82
CA GLU A 156 -18.42 -15.40 -4.11
C GLU A 156 -19.79 -16.07 -4.04
N LYS A 157 -19.87 -17.31 -4.50
CA LYS A 157 -21.13 -18.06 -4.55
C LYS A 157 -21.63 -18.44 -3.16
N GLU A 158 -20.72 -18.79 -2.25
CA GLU A 158 -21.06 -19.24 -0.89
C GLU A 158 -21.03 -18.09 0.12
N LYS A 159 -20.56 -16.91 -0.29
CA LYS A 159 -20.33 -15.75 0.59
C LYS A 159 -19.54 -16.14 1.84
N SER A 160 -18.52 -16.94 1.63
CA SER A 160 -17.71 -17.54 2.68
C SER A 160 -16.23 -17.44 2.31
N TYR A 161 -15.37 -17.37 3.30
CA TYR A 161 -13.94 -17.31 3.07
C TYR A 161 -13.17 -18.17 4.07
N MET A 162 -11.99 -18.61 3.65
CA MET A 162 -11.01 -19.24 4.51
C MET A 162 -9.68 -18.49 4.42
N THR A 163 -9.02 -18.29 5.57
CA THR A 163 -7.70 -17.66 5.66
C THR A 163 -6.71 -18.56 6.36
N VAL A 164 -5.44 -18.42 6.00
CA VAL A 164 -4.29 -18.89 6.77
C VAL A 164 -3.40 -17.71 7.12
N ASN A 165 -3.01 -17.62 8.39
CA ASN A 165 -2.13 -16.58 8.91
C ASN A 165 -1.04 -17.19 9.77
N ARG A 166 0.19 -16.70 9.67
CA ARG A 166 1.31 -17.16 10.51
C ARG A 166 1.38 -16.34 11.79
N LEU A 167 1.65 -17.01 12.92
CA LEU A 167 1.71 -16.35 14.24
C LEU A 167 3.12 -16.30 14.84
N ASP A 168 4.12 -16.89 14.19
CA ASP A 168 5.47 -16.91 14.74
C ASP A 168 6.10 -15.51 14.75
N ALA A 169 7.05 -15.31 15.66
CA ALA A 169 7.85 -14.10 15.66
C ALA A 169 8.81 -14.11 14.46
N PHE A 170 8.87 -12.99 13.74
CA PHE A 170 9.81 -12.76 12.65
C PHE A 170 11.03 -12.02 13.18
N THR A 171 12.15 -12.72 13.33
CA THR A 171 13.34 -12.18 14.00
C THR A 171 14.56 -12.11 13.10
N ASP A 172 14.70 -13.02 12.17
CA ASP A 172 15.93 -13.21 11.40
C ASP A 172 15.66 -13.34 9.91
N ASP A 173 16.57 -12.84 9.09
CA ASP A 173 16.72 -13.24 7.70
C ASP A 173 18.20 -13.35 7.31
N ALA A 174 18.48 -14.17 6.30
CA ALA A 174 19.83 -14.43 5.81
C ALA A 174 20.08 -13.73 4.47
N LEU A 175 21.16 -12.97 4.37
CA LEU A 175 21.57 -12.38 3.11
C LEU A 175 22.02 -13.47 2.14
N THR A 176 21.16 -13.79 1.17
CA THR A 176 21.37 -14.87 0.21
C THR A 176 21.58 -14.30 -1.20
N THR A 177 22.59 -14.79 -1.89
CA THR A 177 22.98 -14.27 -3.22
C THR A 177 22.27 -14.96 -4.38
N HIS A 178 21.85 -16.22 -4.20
CA HIS A 178 21.06 -16.95 -5.23
C HIS A 178 19.61 -16.49 -5.24
N ARG A 179 19.01 -16.47 -6.42
CA ARG A 179 17.71 -15.78 -6.64
C ARG A 179 16.71 -16.60 -7.45
N GLU A 180 17.05 -17.82 -7.83
CA GLU A 180 16.18 -18.71 -8.59
C GLU A 180 16.54 -20.18 -8.33
N GLY A 181 15.60 -21.07 -8.55
CA GLY A 181 15.76 -22.50 -8.34
C GLY A 181 15.87 -22.89 -6.84
N GLU A 182 16.59 -23.94 -6.59
CA GLU A 182 16.83 -24.46 -5.25
C GLU A 182 17.98 -23.72 -4.56
N VAL A 183 17.66 -22.99 -3.49
CA VAL A 183 18.56 -22.08 -2.82
C VAL A 183 18.90 -22.56 -1.41
N ILE A 184 20.16 -22.83 -1.15
CA ILE A 184 20.65 -23.08 0.20
C ILE A 184 20.91 -21.74 0.88
N LEU A 185 20.23 -21.50 2.01
CA LEU A 185 20.37 -20.28 2.77
C LEU A 185 21.74 -20.15 3.43
N SER A 186 22.31 -18.95 3.42
CA SER A 186 23.61 -18.66 4.05
C SER A 186 23.54 -18.58 5.58
N GLY A 187 22.33 -18.57 6.15
CA GLY A 187 22.07 -18.46 7.58
C GLY A 187 20.63 -18.81 7.91
N LYS A 188 20.20 -18.48 9.13
CA LYS A 188 18.80 -18.69 9.56
C LYS A 188 17.91 -17.61 8.97
N THR A 189 16.67 -18.00 8.64
CA THR A 189 15.56 -17.10 8.32
C THR A 189 14.37 -17.44 9.20
N SER A 190 13.50 -16.46 9.44
CA SER A 190 12.16 -16.67 10.00
C SER A 190 11.07 -16.55 8.94
N ILE A 191 11.45 -16.22 7.70
CA ILE A 191 10.53 -16.02 6.58
C ILE A 191 10.09 -17.36 6.00
N GLY A 192 8.79 -17.58 5.97
CA GLY A 192 8.14 -18.66 5.26
C GLY A 192 7.51 -18.20 3.96
N PHE A 193 6.53 -18.98 3.50
CA PHE A 193 5.71 -18.65 2.35
C PHE A 193 4.25 -18.96 2.61
N THR A 194 3.40 -18.28 1.87
CA THR A 194 1.95 -18.51 1.85
C THR A 194 1.40 -18.26 0.46
N GLY A 195 0.23 -18.81 0.15
CA GLY A 195 -0.40 -18.61 -1.13
C GLY A 195 -1.60 -19.52 -1.36
N PHE A 196 -1.99 -19.61 -2.61
CA PHE A 196 -3.12 -20.44 -3.06
C PHE A 196 -2.76 -21.28 -4.28
N GLU A 197 -3.41 -22.42 -4.41
CA GLU A 197 -3.22 -23.32 -5.53
C GLU A 197 -4.57 -23.85 -6.05
N ASN A 198 -4.61 -24.14 -7.33
CA ASN A 198 -5.69 -24.91 -7.96
C ASN A 198 -5.35 -26.41 -7.91
N LYS A 199 -5.99 -27.16 -7.03
CA LYS A 199 -5.82 -28.60 -6.95
C LYS A 199 -7.05 -29.32 -7.55
N ASN A 200 -6.95 -29.69 -8.81
CA ASN A 200 -8.03 -30.39 -9.53
C ASN A 200 -9.38 -29.63 -9.48
N GLY A 201 -9.34 -28.30 -9.65
CA GLY A 201 -10.54 -27.45 -9.63
C GLY A 201 -10.97 -27.00 -8.24
N THR A 202 -10.25 -27.38 -7.17
CA THR A 202 -10.52 -26.95 -5.79
C THR A 202 -9.49 -25.90 -5.36
N ALA A 203 -9.99 -24.80 -4.80
CA ALA A 203 -9.13 -23.76 -4.22
C ALA A 203 -8.50 -24.27 -2.91
N THR A 204 -7.18 -24.17 -2.83
CA THR A 204 -6.38 -24.75 -1.74
C THR A 204 -5.42 -23.70 -1.18
N LEU A 205 -5.42 -23.53 0.13
CA LEU A 205 -4.40 -22.74 0.83
C LEU A 205 -3.09 -23.53 0.89
N SER A 206 -1.97 -22.89 0.58
CA SER A 206 -0.62 -23.47 0.67
C SER A 206 0.27 -22.56 1.48
N PHE A 207 1.02 -23.13 2.42
CA PHE A 207 1.92 -22.39 3.31
C PHE A 207 3.06 -23.32 3.81
N GLY A 208 4.15 -22.70 4.22
CA GLY A 208 5.30 -23.50 4.65
C GLY A 208 6.51 -22.67 5.07
N PHE A 209 7.65 -23.37 5.24
CA PHE A 209 8.88 -22.79 5.74
C PHE A 209 10.11 -23.62 5.33
N PRO A 210 11.26 -23.01 5.00
CA PRO A 210 11.45 -21.59 4.72
C PRO A 210 10.75 -21.15 3.42
N TYR A 211 10.98 -19.92 2.97
CA TYR A 211 10.24 -19.33 1.87
C TYR A 211 10.35 -20.09 0.54
N ARG A 212 9.27 -19.97 -0.23
CA ARG A 212 9.13 -20.42 -1.61
C ARG A 212 8.34 -19.36 -2.41
N GLU A 213 8.71 -19.14 -3.67
CA GLU A 213 7.92 -18.35 -4.61
C GLU A 213 7.72 -19.18 -5.89
N ALA A 214 6.48 -19.39 -6.28
CA ALA A 214 6.11 -20.19 -7.44
C ALA A 214 4.80 -19.65 -8.06
N PRO A 215 4.60 -19.79 -9.39
CA PRO A 215 5.50 -20.39 -10.38
C PRO A 215 6.61 -19.43 -10.82
N ARG A 216 6.61 -18.20 -10.32
CA ARG A 216 7.57 -17.14 -10.61
C ARG A 216 7.93 -16.39 -9.34
N THR A 217 9.13 -15.82 -9.34
CA THR A 217 9.61 -14.90 -8.32
C THR A 217 9.49 -13.47 -8.82
N TYR A 218 8.86 -12.60 -8.03
CA TYR A 218 8.84 -11.17 -8.32
C TYR A 218 10.23 -10.56 -8.08
N ILE A 219 10.73 -9.81 -9.06
CA ILE A 219 12.02 -9.12 -8.97
C ILE A 219 11.84 -7.61 -8.87
N ARG A 220 11.06 -7.06 -9.79
CA ARG A 220 10.73 -5.63 -9.88
C ARG A 220 9.58 -5.45 -10.87
N LYS A 221 9.11 -4.23 -11.02
CA LYS A 221 8.06 -3.88 -11.99
C LYS A 221 8.28 -4.57 -13.35
N LEU A 222 7.27 -5.32 -13.80
CA LEU A 222 7.25 -6.05 -15.07
C LEU A 222 8.44 -7.01 -15.27
N THR A 223 8.98 -7.55 -14.17
CA THR A 223 10.08 -8.50 -14.23
C THR A 223 9.86 -9.64 -13.24
N LEU A 224 9.61 -10.82 -13.78
CA LEU A 224 9.49 -12.07 -13.05
C LEU A 224 10.67 -12.98 -13.39
N ALA A 225 11.26 -13.60 -12.37
CA ALA A 225 12.28 -14.65 -12.49
C ALA A 225 11.61 -16.04 -12.40
N PRO A 226 12.34 -17.14 -12.68
CA PRO A 226 11.91 -18.48 -12.35
C PRO A 226 11.55 -18.65 -10.88
N GLU A 227 10.88 -19.73 -10.53
CA GLU A 227 10.55 -20.08 -9.15
C GLU A 227 11.78 -20.22 -8.25
N VAL A 228 11.58 -20.02 -6.96
CA VAL A 228 12.59 -20.23 -5.92
C VAL A 228 12.05 -21.13 -4.82
N GLU A 229 12.88 -22.06 -4.34
CA GLU A 229 12.64 -22.86 -3.14
C GLU A 229 13.88 -22.78 -2.25
N ALA A 230 13.71 -22.21 -1.06
CA ALA A 230 14.80 -22.04 -0.10
C ALA A 230 14.93 -23.25 0.82
N PHE A 231 16.15 -23.58 1.19
CA PHE A 231 16.48 -24.67 2.12
C PHE A 231 17.27 -24.14 3.29
N GLN A 232 16.72 -24.29 4.49
CA GLN A 232 17.40 -23.93 5.73
C GLN A 232 18.13 -25.11 6.32
N PHE A 233 19.32 -24.85 6.80
CA PHE A 233 20.12 -25.83 7.55
C PHE A 233 19.56 -26.01 8.96
N LEU A 234 19.45 -27.27 9.38
CA LEU A 234 19.10 -27.67 10.74
C LEU A 234 20.12 -28.68 11.23
N LYS A 235 20.82 -28.37 12.32
CA LYS A 235 21.76 -29.25 12.94
C LYS A 235 21.08 -30.41 13.66
N LYS A 236 21.73 -31.53 13.73
CA LYS A 236 21.30 -32.68 14.57
C LYS A 236 20.88 -32.23 15.96
N GLY A 237 19.66 -32.60 16.36
CA GLY A 237 19.07 -32.26 17.64
C GLY A 237 18.40 -30.87 17.72
N GLU A 238 18.58 -30.01 16.72
CA GLU A 238 17.85 -28.72 16.64
C GLU A 238 16.38 -28.95 16.23
N THR A 239 15.54 -28.06 16.71
CA THR A 239 14.08 -28.06 16.45
C THR A 239 13.62 -26.71 15.95
N VAL A 240 12.74 -26.73 14.95
CA VAL A 240 11.98 -25.57 14.48
C VAL A 240 10.52 -25.73 14.88
N LEU A 241 9.94 -24.67 15.44
CA LEU A 241 8.51 -24.58 15.77
C LEU A 241 7.86 -23.57 14.82
N LEU A 242 6.74 -23.95 14.23
CA LEU A 242 5.98 -23.15 13.26
C LEU A 242 4.52 -23.13 13.66
N THR A 243 3.89 -21.96 13.61
CA THR A 243 2.51 -21.81 14.05
C THR A 243 1.69 -21.04 13.00
N TRP A 244 0.60 -21.67 12.56
CA TRP A 244 -0.39 -21.03 11.68
C TRP A 244 -1.77 -21.08 12.30
N VAL A 245 -2.63 -20.15 11.88
CA VAL A 245 -4.06 -20.15 12.22
C VAL A 245 -4.88 -20.19 10.95
N LEU A 246 -5.81 -21.14 10.89
CA LEU A 246 -6.86 -21.18 9.90
C LEU A 246 -8.13 -20.58 10.50
N ALA A 247 -8.82 -19.75 9.72
CA ALA A 247 -10.14 -19.23 10.07
C ALA A 247 -11.10 -19.35 8.87
N GLU A 248 -12.34 -19.76 9.13
CA GLU A 248 -13.43 -19.76 8.17
C GLU A 248 -14.54 -18.86 8.68
N ASN A 249 -15.05 -17.96 7.83
CA ASN A 249 -16.12 -17.04 8.16
C ASN A 249 -16.92 -16.67 6.90
N LYS A 250 -17.98 -15.89 7.09
CA LYS A 250 -18.80 -15.32 6.03
C LYS A 250 -18.50 -13.86 5.80
N ALA A 251 -18.67 -13.42 4.56
CA ALA A 251 -18.70 -12.03 4.16
C ALA A 251 -19.67 -11.86 2.99
N GLU A 252 -20.43 -10.77 2.95
CA GLU A 252 -21.40 -10.50 1.89
C GLU A 252 -20.73 -10.21 0.55
N ASP A 253 -19.57 -9.55 0.59
CA ASP A 253 -18.77 -9.21 -0.58
C ASP A 253 -17.26 -9.28 -0.28
N PHE A 254 -16.45 -9.11 -1.32
CA PHE A 254 -14.99 -9.13 -1.20
C PHE A 254 -14.46 -7.97 -0.36
N SER A 255 -15.16 -6.82 -0.33
CA SER A 255 -14.78 -5.66 0.48
C SER A 255 -14.93 -5.94 1.97
N GLU A 256 -16.04 -6.57 2.38
CA GLU A 256 -16.27 -6.99 3.77
C GLU A 256 -15.26 -8.06 4.20
N PHE A 257 -14.92 -8.98 3.30
CA PHE A 257 -13.86 -9.96 3.56
C PHE A 257 -12.51 -9.27 3.82
N ILE A 258 -12.12 -8.27 3.00
CA ILE A 258 -10.88 -7.51 3.23
C ILE A 258 -10.93 -6.79 4.58
N GLN A 259 -12.06 -6.17 4.94
CA GLN A 259 -12.24 -5.55 6.25
C GLN A 259 -11.99 -6.54 7.38
N HIS A 260 -12.66 -7.70 7.37
CA HIS A 260 -12.51 -8.74 8.38
C HIS A 260 -11.06 -9.25 8.47
N ALA A 261 -10.42 -9.48 7.32
CA ALA A 261 -9.03 -9.92 7.26
C ALA A 261 -8.07 -8.86 7.84
N TRP A 262 -8.27 -7.59 7.51
CA TRP A 262 -7.44 -6.51 8.05
C TRP A 262 -7.63 -6.35 9.56
N GLU A 263 -8.87 -6.31 10.05
CA GLU A 263 -9.18 -6.21 11.48
C GLU A 263 -8.56 -7.37 12.27
N TYR A 264 -8.68 -8.59 11.74
CA TYR A 264 -8.05 -9.77 12.34
C TYR A 264 -6.52 -9.64 12.41
N CYS A 265 -5.88 -9.22 11.33
CA CYS A 265 -4.43 -9.03 11.31
C CYS A 265 -4.00 -7.89 12.24
N TYR A 266 -4.75 -6.78 12.25
CA TYR A 266 -4.47 -5.66 13.16
C TYR A 266 -4.51 -6.10 14.62
N ASP A 267 -5.56 -6.83 15.03
CA ASP A 267 -5.69 -7.32 16.40
C ASP A 267 -4.61 -8.36 16.74
N THR A 268 -4.20 -9.18 15.76
CA THR A 268 -3.16 -10.20 15.92
C THR A 268 -1.78 -9.59 16.09
N TYR A 269 -1.37 -8.68 15.23
CA TYR A 269 -0.03 -8.08 15.26
C TYR A 269 0.06 -6.86 16.16
N SER A 270 -1.07 -6.23 16.51
CA SER A 270 -1.17 -5.08 17.40
C SER A 270 -0.09 -4.02 17.14
N PRO A 271 0.03 -3.48 15.92
CA PRO A 271 1.11 -2.58 15.55
C PRO A 271 1.12 -1.36 16.47
N LYS A 272 2.29 -1.05 17.03
CA LYS A 272 2.50 0.11 17.88
C LYS A 272 3.27 1.19 17.12
N PRO A 273 3.09 2.48 17.47
CA PRO A 273 3.93 3.55 16.95
C PRO A 273 5.41 3.19 17.00
N VAL A 274 6.17 3.61 15.99
CA VAL A 274 7.60 3.39 15.94
C VAL A 274 8.29 4.42 16.82
N GLU A 275 9.18 3.96 17.69
CA GLU A 275 10.04 4.86 18.46
C GLU A 275 10.98 5.59 17.49
N THR A 276 10.93 6.90 17.48
CA THR A 276 11.75 7.75 16.64
C THR A 276 12.19 9.00 17.42
N PRO A 277 13.44 9.45 17.30
CA PRO A 277 13.89 10.67 17.94
C PRO A 277 13.34 11.94 17.26
N TYR A 278 12.73 11.80 16.08
CA TYR A 278 12.32 12.96 15.27
C TYR A 278 10.86 13.33 15.52
N SER A 279 10.62 14.59 15.88
CA SER A 279 9.29 15.19 15.96
C SER A 279 8.78 15.61 14.58
N ILE A 280 7.50 15.96 14.48
CA ILE A 280 6.92 16.57 13.26
C ILE A 280 7.62 17.90 12.91
N ALA A 281 8.01 18.66 13.93
CA ALA A 281 8.74 19.91 13.73
C ALA A 281 10.13 19.65 13.10
N ASP A 282 10.87 18.64 13.59
CA ASP A 282 12.15 18.24 13.01
C ASP A 282 11.99 17.79 11.55
N MET A 283 10.91 17.06 11.23
CA MET A 283 10.60 16.65 9.86
C MET A 283 10.42 17.86 8.95
N LYS A 284 9.55 18.80 9.33
CA LYS A 284 9.27 20.00 8.53
C LYS A 284 10.50 20.90 8.38
N GLU A 285 11.23 21.16 9.47
CA GLU A 285 12.45 21.98 9.44
C GLU A 285 13.48 21.37 8.49
N THR A 286 13.79 20.08 8.67
CA THR A 286 14.77 19.38 7.82
C THR A 286 14.33 19.34 6.35
N MET A 287 13.07 18.98 6.07
CA MET A 287 12.56 18.93 4.70
C MET A 287 12.45 20.33 4.06
N SER A 288 12.39 21.42 4.85
CA SER A 288 12.38 22.76 4.30
C SER A 288 13.64 23.08 3.49
N ALA A 289 14.75 22.39 3.76
CA ALA A 289 15.99 22.51 2.98
C ALA A 289 15.80 22.09 1.51
N PHE A 290 14.88 21.17 1.21
CA PHE A 290 14.52 20.81 -0.17
C PHE A 290 14.01 22.02 -0.95
N PHE A 291 13.15 22.84 -0.36
CA PHE A 291 12.58 24.04 -1.02
C PHE A 291 13.61 25.14 -1.29
N VAL A 292 14.72 25.15 -0.57
CA VAL A 292 15.82 26.10 -0.78
C VAL A 292 16.81 25.56 -1.81
N ASN A 293 17.25 24.33 -1.62
CA ASN A 293 18.40 23.77 -2.33
C ASN A 293 18.04 23.16 -3.70
N SER A 294 16.76 22.84 -3.94
CA SER A 294 16.31 22.19 -5.17
C SER A 294 15.77 23.14 -6.23
N LEU A 295 15.67 24.44 -5.95
CA LEU A 295 15.12 25.40 -6.90
C LEU A 295 15.96 25.47 -8.19
N VAL A 296 15.31 25.26 -9.33
CA VAL A 296 15.92 25.33 -10.66
C VAL A 296 15.41 26.58 -11.37
N GLU A 297 16.33 27.46 -11.74
CA GLU A 297 16.03 28.71 -12.45
C GLU A 297 15.87 28.48 -13.98
N LYS A 298 14.91 27.64 -14.34
CA LYS A 298 14.42 27.46 -15.72
C LYS A 298 12.90 27.70 -15.72
N HIS A 299 12.27 27.94 -16.85
CA HIS A 299 10.86 28.31 -16.92
C HIS A 299 9.99 27.18 -17.50
N PRO A 300 8.91 26.79 -16.77
CA PRO A 300 8.52 27.24 -15.42
C PRO A 300 9.54 26.82 -14.35
N LEU A 301 9.71 27.64 -13.30
CA LEU A 301 10.57 27.31 -12.18
C LEU A 301 10.06 26.07 -11.45
N VAL A 302 10.96 25.25 -10.99
CA VAL A 302 10.64 23.99 -10.32
C VAL A 302 11.55 23.73 -9.14
N PHE A 303 11.09 22.86 -8.24
CA PHE A 303 11.97 22.19 -7.30
C PHE A 303 12.48 20.92 -7.99
N ASN A 304 13.80 20.85 -8.20
CA ASN A 304 14.39 19.68 -8.81
C ASN A 304 14.22 18.45 -7.93
N SER A 305 13.54 17.45 -8.45
CA SER A 305 13.23 16.22 -7.73
C SER A 305 14.16 15.05 -8.08
N GLY A 306 15.23 15.26 -8.84
CA GLY A 306 16.17 14.20 -9.20
C GLY A 306 17.37 14.10 -8.25
N ILE A 307 17.60 12.93 -7.65
CA ILE A 307 18.82 12.59 -6.90
C ILE A 307 19.48 11.39 -7.54
N HIS A 308 20.80 11.49 -7.78
CA HIS A 308 21.58 10.39 -8.31
C HIS A 308 22.22 9.60 -7.16
N LEU A 309 21.74 8.38 -6.92
CA LEU A 309 22.12 7.56 -5.76
C LEU A 309 23.59 7.10 -5.72
N ARG A 310 24.28 7.11 -6.86
CA ARG A 310 25.69 6.67 -6.90
C ARG A 310 26.67 7.74 -6.48
N THR A 311 26.29 9.00 -6.68
CA THR A 311 27.19 10.15 -6.50
C THR A 311 26.77 11.02 -5.33
N ASP A 312 25.61 10.74 -4.72
CA ASP A 312 24.96 11.58 -3.70
C ASP A 312 24.79 13.04 -4.17
N GLU A 313 24.74 13.25 -5.50
CA GLU A 313 24.59 14.55 -6.11
C GLU A 313 23.13 14.82 -6.45
N CYS A 314 22.68 16.05 -6.24
CA CYS A 314 21.45 16.54 -6.81
C CYS A 314 21.59 16.52 -8.34
N HIS A 315 21.02 15.50 -8.96
CA HIS A 315 20.96 15.42 -10.41
C HIS A 315 19.98 16.49 -10.86
N LYS A 316 20.49 17.58 -11.43
CA LYS A 316 19.64 18.62 -12.01
C LYS A 316 18.84 18.02 -13.15
N ASN A 317 17.76 17.36 -12.79
CA ASN A 317 16.84 16.77 -13.73
C ASN A 317 16.29 17.92 -14.58
N GLY A 318 16.49 17.87 -15.86
CA GLY A 318 15.97 18.88 -16.78
C GLY A 318 14.45 18.82 -16.93
N GLN A 319 13.71 18.33 -15.91
CA GLN A 319 12.28 18.03 -16.04
C GLN A 319 11.46 18.70 -14.95
N ALA A 320 10.37 19.35 -15.36
CA ALA A 320 9.33 19.87 -14.47
C ALA A 320 8.05 19.06 -14.62
N GLU A 321 7.43 18.71 -13.51
CA GLU A 321 6.10 18.06 -13.48
C GLU A 321 5.20 18.73 -12.45
N VAL A 322 4.01 19.15 -12.89
CA VAL A 322 3.03 19.85 -12.05
C VAL A 322 2.43 18.95 -10.97
N GLY A 323 2.26 17.69 -11.29
CA GLY A 323 1.75 16.65 -10.39
C GLY A 323 2.62 15.40 -10.43
N PHE A 324 2.08 14.26 -9.95
CA PHE A 324 2.74 12.95 -9.90
C PHE A 324 4.06 13.02 -9.13
N ILE A 325 5.21 12.91 -9.79
CA ILE A 325 6.51 12.91 -9.11
C ILE A 325 7.07 14.31 -8.84
N GLY A 326 6.65 15.32 -9.57
CA GLY A 326 7.14 16.69 -9.39
C GLY A 326 6.45 17.46 -8.27
N ARG A 327 5.13 17.48 -8.30
CA ARG A 327 4.26 18.20 -7.35
C ARG A 327 4.70 19.62 -7.03
N VAL A 328 5.18 20.32 -8.05
CA VAL A 328 5.87 21.58 -7.89
C VAL A 328 5.01 22.65 -7.21
N LEU A 329 3.74 22.79 -7.61
CA LEU A 329 2.84 23.80 -7.05
C LEU A 329 2.42 23.46 -5.60
N LEU A 330 2.27 22.17 -5.26
CA LEU A 330 1.99 21.77 -3.89
C LEU A 330 3.19 22.04 -2.98
N ASN A 331 4.39 21.72 -3.44
CA ASN A 331 5.62 22.05 -2.72
C ASN A 331 5.83 23.56 -2.55
N ALA A 332 5.50 24.36 -3.58
CA ALA A 332 5.53 25.81 -3.47
C ALA A 332 4.55 26.34 -2.42
N PHE A 333 3.34 25.77 -2.35
CA PHE A 333 2.37 26.12 -1.32
C PHE A 333 2.87 25.70 0.08
N ASN A 334 3.37 24.50 0.25
CA ASN A 334 3.92 24.00 1.51
C ASN A 334 5.08 24.91 2.01
N ALA A 335 5.96 25.29 1.10
CA ALA A 335 7.07 26.21 1.41
C ALA A 335 6.59 27.62 1.78
N LEU A 336 5.57 28.13 1.10
CA LEU A 336 5.00 29.46 1.39
C LEU A 336 4.34 29.49 2.79
N GLU A 337 3.48 28.52 3.08
CA GLU A 337 2.80 28.39 4.35
C GLU A 337 3.81 28.33 5.51
N TYR A 338 4.76 27.39 5.41
CA TYR A 338 5.82 27.23 6.41
C TYR A 338 6.70 28.49 6.54
N GLY A 339 6.97 29.16 5.41
CA GLY A 339 7.71 30.43 5.37
C GLY A 339 7.01 31.55 6.13
N TRP A 340 5.68 31.63 6.06
CA TRP A 340 4.91 32.58 6.86
C TRP A 340 4.88 32.21 8.34
N GLU A 341 4.65 30.95 8.67
CA GLU A 341 4.59 30.46 10.06
C GLU A 341 5.91 30.64 10.80
N ASN A 342 7.05 30.50 10.10
CA ASN A 342 8.38 30.49 10.70
C ASN A 342 9.24 31.72 10.31
N ASN A 343 8.65 32.75 9.70
CA ASN A 343 9.35 33.97 9.26
C ASN A 343 10.55 33.69 8.33
N ARG A 344 10.45 32.68 7.46
CA ARG A 344 11.47 32.28 6.48
C ARG A 344 11.25 33.03 5.16
N GLU A 345 11.89 34.18 5.00
CA GLU A 345 11.78 35.01 3.79
C GLU A 345 12.28 34.33 2.52
N ASP A 346 13.31 33.48 2.64
CA ASP A 346 13.83 32.68 1.53
C ASP A 346 12.76 31.74 0.95
N LEU A 347 11.99 31.06 1.80
CA LEU A 347 10.91 30.15 1.38
C LEU A 347 9.74 30.92 0.74
N LYS A 348 9.33 32.04 1.36
CA LYS A 348 8.27 32.91 0.80
C LYS A 348 8.66 33.41 -0.60
N ASN A 349 9.89 33.88 -0.75
CA ASN A 349 10.40 34.40 -2.02
C ASN A 349 10.51 33.31 -3.09
N ASN A 350 11.04 32.12 -2.76
CA ASN A 350 11.15 31.03 -3.70
C ASN A 350 9.77 30.56 -4.18
N SER A 351 8.82 30.41 -3.26
CA SER A 351 7.44 30.01 -3.57
C SER A 351 6.75 31.03 -4.49
N THR A 352 6.85 32.32 -4.17
CA THR A 352 6.28 33.38 -4.99
C THR A 352 6.86 33.34 -6.41
N LYS A 353 8.19 33.21 -6.54
CA LYS A 353 8.83 33.07 -7.85
C LYS A 353 8.31 31.87 -8.64
N VAL A 354 8.08 30.72 -7.97
CA VAL A 354 7.53 29.52 -8.62
C VAL A 354 6.11 29.78 -9.12
N PHE A 355 5.23 30.37 -8.30
CA PHE A 355 3.85 30.71 -8.71
C PHE A 355 3.85 31.70 -9.87
N ASP A 356 4.63 32.78 -9.82
CA ASP A 356 4.71 33.78 -10.90
C ASP A 356 5.24 33.16 -12.19
N SER A 357 6.26 32.30 -12.09
CA SER A 357 6.81 31.61 -13.24
C SER A 357 5.82 30.62 -13.89
N TYR A 358 5.06 29.87 -13.06
CA TYR A 358 4.03 28.97 -13.58
C TYR A 358 2.86 29.71 -14.22
N LEU A 359 2.41 30.80 -13.61
CA LEU A 359 1.35 31.63 -14.20
C LEU A 359 1.72 32.09 -15.61
N LYS A 360 2.96 32.45 -15.82
CA LYS A 360 3.48 32.95 -17.11
C LYS A 360 3.84 31.84 -18.09
N ASN A 361 4.43 30.75 -17.64
CA ASN A 361 5.10 29.77 -18.49
C ASN A 361 4.59 28.33 -18.34
N GLY A 362 3.72 28.05 -17.35
CA GLY A 362 3.30 26.70 -16.98
C GLY A 362 2.03 26.17 -17.66
N PHE A 363 1.50 26.92 -18.67
CA PHE A 363 0.27 26.52 -19.36
C PHE A 363 0.51 26.23 -20.84
N THR A 364 -0.22 25.26 -21.37
CA THR A 364 -0.29 25.01 -22.82
C THR A 364 -1.16 26.09 -23.52
N PRO A 365 -1.11 26.17 -24.85
CA PRO A 365 -2.00 27.07 -25.59
C PRO A 365 -3.50 26.82 -25.33
N ALA A 366 -3.91 25.57 -25.07
CA ALA A 366 -5.28 25.23 -24.73
C ALA A 366 -5.67 25.65 -23.30
N GLY A 367 -4.70 25.92 -22.43
CA GLY A 367 -4.91 26.38 -21.04
C GLY A 367 -4.80 25.32 -19.97
N PHE A 368 -4.40 24.10 -20.31
CA PHE A 368 -4.02 23.07 -19.34
C PHE A 368 -2.65 23.36 -18.73
N PHE A 369 -2.36 22.83 -17.55
CA PHE A 369 -0.97 22.80 -17.07
C PHE A 369 -0.12 21.98 -18.04
N LYS A 370 1.11 22.44 -18.30
CA LYS A 370 2.13 21.63 -18.94
C LYS A 370 2.43 20.41 -18.06
N GLU A 371 2.22 19.22 -18.58
CA GLU A 371 2.33 17.97 -17.82
C GLU A 371 3.75 17.70 -17.35
N SER A 372 4.67 17.76 -18.31
CA SER A 372 6.09 17.52 -18.10
C SER A 372 6.86 18.36 -19.11
N VAL A 373 7.77 19.18 -18.61
CA VAL A 373 8.66 20.00 -19.43
C VAL A 373 10.08 19.49 -19.28
N ASN A 374 10.67 19.02 -20.37
CA ASN A 374 12.07 18.64 -20.40
C ASN A 374 12.92 19.84 -20.84
N PHE A 375 13.64 20.44 -19.92
CA PHE A 375 14.44 21.63 -20.16
C PHE A 375 15.70 21.39 -21.00
N ASP A 376 16.26 20.19 -20.95
CA ASP A 376 17.48 19.85 -21.69
C ASP A 376 17.18 19.62 -23.17
N ARG A 377 16.00 19.07 -23.46
CA ARG A 377 15.53 18.81 -24.84
C ARG A 377 14.63 19.92 -25.37
N ASN A 378 14.24 20.86 -24.52
CA ASN A 378 13.22 21.88 -24.84
C ASN A 378 11.94 21.28 -25.42
N THR A 379 11.45 20.21 -24.79
CA THR A 379 10.24 19.49 -25.19
C THR A 379 9.23 19.47 -24.07
N GLU A 380 7.96 19.42 -24.45
CA GLU A 380 6.83 19.25 -23.55
C GLU A 380 6.12 17.94 -23.85
N ASP A 381 5.59 17.26 -22.84
CA ASP A 381 4.73 16.10 -23.07
C ASP A 381 3.37 16.60 -23.58
N PRO A 382 2.93 16.21 -24.77
CA PRO A 382 1.66 16.65 -25.34
C PRO A 382 0.45 15.93 -24.73
N VAL A 383 0.69 14.85 -23.97
CA VAL A 383 -0.37 14.03 -23.38
C VAL A 383 -0.59 14.44 -21.93
N HIS A 384 -1.81 14.86 -21.63
CA HIS A 384 -2.25 15.18 -20.28
C HIS A 384 -2.81 13.96 -19.56
N SER A 385 -2.66 13.95 -18.23
CA SER A 385 -3.33 12.99 -17.35
C SER A 385 -4.32 13.70 -16.44
N ILE A 386 -5.48 13.09 -16.24
CA ILE A 386 -6.47 13.63 -15.30
C ILE A 386 -5.87 13.83 -13.92
N ARG A 387 -4.99 12.92 -13.48
CA ARG A 387 -4.33 12.99 -12.20
C ARG A 387 -3.44 14.23 -12.06
N ARG A 388 -2.49 14.46 -12.98
CA ARG A 388 -1.57 15.60 -12.89
C ARG A 388 -2.29 16.94 -12.96
N GLN A 389 -3.29 17.06 -13.84
CA GLN A 389 -4.12 18.28 -13.92
C GLN A 389 -4.88 18.51 -12.62
N SER A 390 -5.49 17.47 -12.07
CA SER A 390 -6.23 17.54 -10.80
C SER A 390 -5.33 17.93 -9.63
N GLU A 391 -4.13 17.34 -9.53
CA GLU A 391 -3.16 17.64 -8.47
C GLU A 391 -2.64 19.08 -8.55
N GLY A 392 -2.45 19.61 -9.77
CA GLY A 392 -2.11 21.02 -9.98
C GLY A 392 -3.21 21.96 -9.52
N ILE A 393 -4.46 21.69 -9.89
CA ILE A 393 -5.62 22.49 -9.46
C ILE A 393 -5.81 22.40 -7.94
N TYR A 394 -5.70 21.21 -7.37
CA TYR A 394 -5.74 20.96 -5.93
C TYR A 394 -4.74 21.86 -5.17
N ALA A 395 -3.48 21.85 -5.58
CA ALA A 395 -2.44 22.67 -4.98
C ALA A 395 -2.76 24.17 -5.06
N MET A 396 -3.23 24.63 -6.23
CA MET A 396 -3.57 26.03 -6.44
C MET A 396 -4.80 26.48 -5.65
N LEU A 397 -5.79 25.62 -5.46
CA LEU A 397 -6.97 25.97 -4.64
C LEU A 397 -6.62 26.09 -3.16
N HIS A 398 -5.69 25.27 -2.65
CA HIS A 398 -5.13 25.46 -1.31
C HIS A 398 -4.39 26.79 -1.19
N TYR A 399 -3.52 27.09 -2.13
CA TYR A 399 -2.78 28.37 -2.18
C TYR A 399 -3.74 29.56 -2.21
N LEU A 400 -4.73 29.57 -3.12
CA LEU A 400 -5.68 30.67 -3.27
C LEU A 400 -6.56 30.85 -2.03
N ALA A 401 -6.98 29.76 -1.39
CA ALA A 401 -7.74 29.82 -0.15
C ALA A 401 -6.91 30.43 0.99
N TYR A 402 -5.69 29.94 1.18
CA TYR A 402 -4.77 30.46 2.18
C TYR A 402 -4.45 31.96 1.96
N GLU A 403 -4.13 32.36 0.75
CA GLU A 403 -3.83 33.75 0.40
C GLU A 403 -5.05 34.66 0.63
N LYS A 404 -6.23 34.23 0.23
CA LYS A 404 -7.48 34.97 0.45
C LYS A 404 -7.78 35.18 1.93
N GLU A 405 -7.56 34.19 2.77
CA GLU A 405 -7.72 34.29 4.23
C GLU A 405 -6.75 35.28 4.85
N ASN A 406 -5.56 35.40 4.27
CA ASN A 406 -4.54 36.36 4.68
C ASN A 406 -4.66 37.72 3.98
N GLY A 407 -5.82 37.99 3.34
CA GLY A 407 -6.14 39.29 2.70
C GLY A 407 -5.44 39.53 1.37
N ARG A 408 -4.80 38.53 0.79
CA ARG A 408 -4.11 38.59 -0.51
C ARG A 408 -4.95 37.92 -1.59
N ARG A 409 -5.05 38.55 -2.76
CA ARG A 409 -5.86 38.08 -3.88
C ARG A 409 -5.02 37.93 -5.14
N HIS A 410 -5.28 36.88 -5.89
CA HIS A 410 -4.59 36.55 -7.14
C HIS A 410 -5.58 36.33 -8.29
N PRO A 411 -6.19 37.41 -8.85
CA PRO A 411 -7.27 37.29 -9.81
C PRO A 411 -6.92 36.50 -11.08
N GLU A 412 -5.67 36.58 -11.55
CA GLU A 412 -5.22 35.83 -12.73
C GLU A 412 -5.19 34.31 -12.43
N TRP A 413 -4.72 33.90 -11.27
CA TRP A 413 -4.76 32.52 -10.83
C TRP A 413 -6.19 32.03 -10.61
N GLU A 414 -7.04 32.84 -9.98
CA GLU A 414 -8.46 32.52 -9.81
C GLU A 414 -9.14 32.26 -11.18
N GLN A 415 -8.88 33.11 -12.18
CA GLN A 415 -9.40 32.93 -13.53
C GLN A 415 -8.87 31.65 -14.20
N ARG A 416 -7.56 31.36 -14.06
CA ARG A 416 -6.95 30.14 -14.61
C ARG A 416 -7.58 28.89 -13.99
N MET A 417 -7.71 28.85 -12.66
CA MET A 417 -8.30 27.69 -11.98
C MET A 417 -9.77 27.48 -12.34
N LYS A 418 -10.55 28.57 -12.48
CA LYS A 418 -11.92 28.46 -12.93
C LYS A 418 -12.01 27.90 -14.36
N THR A 419 -11.16 28.38 -15.26
CA THR A 419 -11.09 27.85 -16.64
C THR A 419 -10.75 26.37 -16.64
N MET A 420 -9.76 25.94 -15.88
CA MET A 420 -9.37 24.54 -15.80
C MET A 420 -10.46 23.64 -15.20
N LEU A 421 -11.16 24.10 -14.17
CA LEU A 421 -12.32 23.38 -13.62
C LEU A 421 -13.44 23.25 -14.66
N ASP A 422 -13.73 24.30 -15.44
CA ASP A 422 -14.69 24.24 -16.53
C ASP A 422 -14.24 23.25 -17.64
N MET A 423 -12.94 23.13 -17.90
CA MET A 423 -12.38 22.14 -18.83
C MET A 423 -12.51 20.70 -18.27
N LEU A 424 -12.33 20.49 -16.96
CA LEU A 424 -12.63 19.19 -16.34
C LEU A 424 -14.09 18.79 -16.54
N LEU A 425 -15.05 19.73 -16.44
CA LEU A 425 -16.46 19.42 -16.70
C LEU A 425 -16.70 18.90 -18.13
N GLN A 426 -15.92 19.37 -19.11
CA GLN A 426 -16.00 18.92 -20.50
C GLN A 426 -15.40 17.52 -20.70
N LEU A 427 -14.41 17.14 -19.90
CA LEU A 427 -13.77 15.83 -19.95
C LEU A 427 -14.57 14.74 -19.25
N GLN A 428 -15.55 15.09 -18.42
CA GLN A 428 -16.32 14.10 -17.67
C GLN A 428 -17.26 13.30 -18.59
N ASN A 429 -17.13 11.98 -18.52
CA ASN A 429 -18.02 11.06 -19.24
C ASN A 429 -19.43 11.03 -18.64
N ALA A 430 -20.39 10.47 -19.39
CA ALA A 430 -21.80 10.38 -18.96
C ALA A 430 -21.97 9.50 -17.69
N ASP A 431 -21.11 8.51 -17.49
CA ASP A 431 -21.10 7.64 -16.32
C ASP A 431 -20.44 8.28 -15.08
N GLY A 432 -19.92 9.50 -15.20
CA GLY A 432 -19.24 10.23 -14.13
C GLY A 432 -17.73 10.01 -14.06
N SER A 433 -17.18 9.10 -14.85
CA SER A 433 -15.74 8.89 -14.95
C SER A 433 -15.05 10.03 -15.72
N PHE A 434 -13.71 10.03 -15.61
CA PHE A 434 -12.82 10.85 -16.44
C PHE A 434 -11.87 9.96 -17.23
N PRO A 435 -11.47 10.35 -18.45
CA PRO A 435 -10.43 9.62 -19.15
C PRO A 435 -9.11 9.74 -18.37
N ARG A 436 -8.33 8.67 -18.37
CA ARG A 436 -7.00 8.66 -17.71
C ARG A 436 -6.04 9.63 -18.39
N LYS A 437 -6.02 9.64 -19.75
CA LYS A 437 -5.11 10.48 -20.56
C LYS A 437 -5.83 11.08 -21.76
N PHE A 438 -5.47 12.31 -22.10
CA PHE A 438 -6.08 13.09 -23.19
C PHE A 438 -5.07 14.12 -23.75
N ASN A 439 -5.34 14.67 -24.92
CA ASN A 439 -4.54 15.71 -25.57
C ASN A 439 -5.12 17.11 -25.36
N ASP A 440 -4.38 18.16 -25.73
CA ASP A 440 -4.80 19.58 -25.66
C ASP A 440 -6.15 19.87 -26.37
N ASP A 441 -6.49 19.12 -27.42
CA ASP A 441 -7.73 19.22 -28.18
C ASP A 441 -8.86 18.34 -27.60
N PHE A 442 -8.70 17.81 -26.40
CA PHE A 442 -9.62 16.88 -25.73
C PHE A 442 -9.73 15.49 -26.38
N THR A 443 -8.89 15.16 -27.36
CA THR A 443 -8.84 13.81 -27.92
C THR A 443 -8.38 12.82 -26.83
N ILE A 444 -9.15 11.75 -26.62
CA ILE A 444 -8.88 10.77 -25.58
C ILE A 444 -7.77 9.80 -26.02
N VAL A 445 -6.72 9.69 -25.24
CA VAL A 445 -5.58 8.78 -25.43
C VAL A 445 -5.77 7.49 -24.64
N ASP A 446 -6.22 7.58 -23.40
CA ASP A 446 -6.54 6.44 -22.53
C ASP A 446 -7.85 6.72 -21.81
N LYS A 447 -8.86 5.90 -22.11
CA LYS A 447 -10.23 6.05 -21.59
C LYS A 447 -10.46 5.37 -20.24
N SER A 448 -9.47 4.65 -19.69
CA SER A 448 -9.65 3.96 -18.41
C SER A 448 -9.95 4.95 -17.27
N GLY A 449 -11.01 4.67 -16.52
CA GLY A 449 -11.57 5.59 -15.51
C GLY A 449 -10.98 5.44 -14.11
N GLY A 450 -10.00 4.56 -13.90
CA GLY A 450 -9.47 4.25 -12.57
C GLY A 450 -8.78 5.41 -11.86
N SER A 451 -8.25 6.40 -12.58
CA SER A 451 -7.67 7.64 -12.03
C SER A 451 -8.71 8.71 -11.68
N THR A 452 -9.98 8.47 -11.97
CA THR A 452 -11.12 9.39 -11.73
C THR A 452 -11.20 9.96 -10.31
N PRO A 453 -10.86 9.22 -9.23
CA PRO A 453 -10.94 9.76 -7.87
C PRO A 453 -10.14 11.05 -7.67
N SER A 454 -9.03 11.22 -8.36
CA SER A 454 -8.18 12.42 -8.25
C SER A 454 -8.89 13.70 -8.66
N ALA A 455 -9.83 13.64 -9.62
CA ALA A 455 -10.60 14.80 -10.10
C ALA A 455 -11.67 15.27 -9.10
N THR A 456 -12.13 14.40 -8.19
CA THR A 456 -13.15 14.75 -7.20
C THR A 456 -12.65 15.85 -6.26
N LEU A 457 -11.40 15.79 -5.83
CA LEU A 457 -10.83 16.72 -4.85
C LEU A 457 -10.91 18.18 -5.34
N PRO A 458 -10.32 18.55 -6.49
CA PRO A 458 -10.39 19.92 -6.97
C PRO A 458 -11.82 20.37 -7.37
N LEU A 459 -12.72 19.46 -7.76
CA LEU A 459 -14.11 19.79 -8.01
C LEU A 459 -14.85 20.21 -6.73
N VAL A 460 -14.66 19.45 -5.63
CA VAL A 460 -15.25 19.81 -4.33
C VAL A 460 -14.67 21.12 -3.81
N MET A 461 -13.36 21.28 -3.87
CA MET A 461 -12.68 22.53 -3.47
C MET A 461 -13.10 23.72 -4.33
N GLY A 462 -13.21 23.52 -5.65
CA GLY A 462 -13.68 24.54 -6.59
C GLY A 462 -15.11 24.98 -6.30
N TYR A 463 -16.01 24.05 -5.96
CA TYR A 463 -17.35 24.39 -5.48
C TYR A 463 -17.29 25.28 -4.23
N LYS A 464 -16.48 24.91 -3.25
CA LYS A 464 -16.35 25.70 -2.01
C LYS A 464 -15.75 27.08 -2.25
N TYR A 465 -14.75 27.19 -3.13
CA TYR A 465 -14.05 28.45 -3.41
C TYR A 465 -14.88 29.39 -4.28
N PHE A 466 -15.41 28.91 -5.42
CA PHE A 466 -16.12 29.71 -6.43
C PHE A 466 -17.64 29.75 -6.23
N LYS A 467 -18.20 28.89 -5.35
CA LYS A 467 -19.63 28.71 -5.10
C LYS A 467 -20.41 28.27 -6.36
N ASP A 468 -19.75 27.64 -7.32
CA ASP A 468 -20.36 27.14 -8.57
C ASP A 468 -20.83 25.68 -8.37
N LYS A 469 -22.17 25.49 -8.38
CA LYS A 469 -22.81 24.20 -8.15
C LYS A 469 -22.48 23.16 -9.23
N ARG A 470 -22.06 23.54 -10.43
CA ARG A 470 -21.70 22.60 -11.50
C ARG A 470 -20.55 21.70 -11.07
N TYR A 471 -19.59 22.23 -10.30
CA TYR A 471 -18.46 21.45 -9.78
C TYR A 471 -18.92 20.41 -8.76
N LEU A 472 -19.85 20.77 -7.85
CA LEU A 472 -20.41 19.81 -6.90
C LEU A 472 -21.21 18.70 -7.60
N GLU A 473 -22.04 19.04 -8.58
CA GLU A 473 -22.79 18.04 -9.35
C GLU A 473 -21.87 17.10 -10.13
N SER A 474 -20.77 17.62 -10.67
CA SER A 474 -19.74 16.81 -11.30
C SER A 474 -19.05 15.87 -10.29
N ALA A 475 -18.67 16.37 -9.11
CA ALA A 475 -18.09 15.55 -8.04
C ALA A 475 -19.04 14.43 -7.57
N LYS A 476 -20.34 14.71 -7.47
CA LYS A 476 -21.34 13.70 -7.12
C LYS A 476 -21.51 12.63 -8.20
N ARG A 477 -21.48 13.00 -9.48
CA ARG A 477 -21.46 11.99 -10.56
C ARG A 477 -20.21 11.12 -10.51
N THR A 478 -19.05 11.73 -10.20
CA THR A 478 -17.81 10.97 -9.98
C THR A 478 -17.96 9.98 -8.82
N ALA A 479 -18.57 10.40 -7.71
CA ALA A 479 -18.78 9.51 -6.57
C ALA A 479 -19.66 8.31 -6.93
N ALA A 480 -20.70 8.50 -7.74
CA ALA A 480 -21.54 7.39 -8.23
C ALA A 480 -20.71 6.39 -9.08
N TYR A 481 -19.81 6.90 -9.93
CA TYR A 481 -18.89 6.04 -10.67
C TYR A 481 -17.93 5.29 -9.71
N LEU A 482 -17.35 5.98 -8.71
CA LEU A 482 -16.48 5.37 -7.73
C LEU A 482 -17.19 4.25 -6.96
N GLU A 483 -18.41 4.48 -6.53
CA GLU A 483 -19.21 3.47 -5.86
C GLU A 483 -19.44 2.23 -6.74
N ASN A 484 -19.90 2.44 -7.98
CA ASN A 484 -20.32 1.35 -8.85
C ASN A 484 -19.15 0.57 -9.47
N GLU A 485 -18.04 1.22 -9.77
CA GLU A 485 -16.95 0.63 -10.55
C GLU A 485 -15.70 0.29 -9.73
N LEU A 486 -15.44 1.02 -8.64
CA LEU A 486 -14.26 0.79 -7.81
C LEU A 486 -14.62 0.19 -6.45
N ILE A 487 -15.43 0.90 -5.65
CA ILE A 487 -15.62 0.59 -4.22
C ILE A 487 -16.42 -0.70 -4.03
N SER A 488 -17.59 -0.82 -4.68
CA SER A 488 -18.43 -2.02 -4.57
C SER A 488 -17.80 -3.27 -5.18
N LYS A 489 -16.87 -3.09 -6.14
CA LYS A 489 -16.14 -4.19 -6.77
C LYS A 489 -14.79 -4.47 -6.10
N SER A 490 -14.36 -3.63 -5.16
CA SER A 490 -12.99 -3.64 -4.60
C SER A 490 -11.93 -3.70 -5.70
N ASP A 491 -12.09 -2.84 -6.73
CA ASP A 491 -11.27 -2.82 -7.94
C ASP A 491 -10.69 -1.42 -8.15
N TYR A 492 -9.58 -1.13 -7.47
CA TYR A 492 -8.94 0.18 -7.44
C TYR A 492 -7.68 0.16 -8.30
N PHE A 493 -7.69 0.86 -9.43
CA PHE A 493 -6.68 0.72 -10.46
C PHE A 493 -6.27 2.04 -11.12
N SER A 494 -5.12 2.03 -11.80
CA SER A 494 -4.66 3.06 -12.74
C SER A 494 -4.41 4.44 -12.15
N SER A 495 -4.15 4.60 -10.86
CA SER A 495 -3.74 5.90 -10.34
C SER A 495 -2.25 6.17 -10.54
N THR A 496 -1.43 5.14 -10.46
CA THR A 496 -0.03 5.19 -10.90
C THR A 496 0.01 5.40 -12.42
N LEU A 497 0.65 6.47 -12.91
CA LEU A 497 0.55 6.89 -14.32
C LEU A 497 1.19 5.93 -15.33
N ASP A 498 2.05 5.06 -14.87
CA ASP A 498 2.84 4.12 -15.66
C ASP A 498 2.38 2.66 -15.50
N ALA A 499 1.31 2.40 -14.73
CA ALA A 499 0.73 1.09 -14.50
C ALA A 499 -0.81 1.12 -14.63
N ASN A 500 -1.43 -0.04 -14.89
CA ASN A 500 -2.89 -0.19 -14.99
C ASN A 500 -3.41 -1.30 -14.07
N CYS A 501 -2.65 -1.70 -13.09
CA CYS A 501 -2.98 -2.71 -12.08
C CYS A 501 -3.76 -2.13 -10.90
N GLU A 502 -4.19 -2.98 -10.01
CA GLU A 502 -4.64 -2.58 -8.68
C GLU A 502 -3.49 -1.88 -7.95
N ASP A 503 -3.79 -0.71 -7.39
CA ASP A 503 -2.79 0.09 -6.70
C ASP A 503 -3.34 0.76 -5.43
N LYS A 504 -2.42 1.01 -4.48
CA LYS A 504 -2.69 1.71 -3.23
C LYS A 504 -3.22 3.13 -3.48
N GLU A 505 -2.61 3.84 -4.42
CA GLU A 505 -2.90 5.25 -4.66
C GLU A 505 -4.35 5.45 -5.12
N ALA A 506 -4.89 4.56 -5.96
CA ALA A 506 -6.28 4.62 -6.40
C ALA A 506 -7.26 4.47 -5.21
N SER A 507 -6.96 3.58 -4.27
CA SER A 507 -7.79 3.39 -3.08
C SER A 507 -7.70 4.55 -2.09
N LEU A 508 -6.51 5.14 -1.93
CA LEU A 508 -6.31 6.35 -1.13
C LEU A 508 -7.10 7.54 -1.70
N TYR A 509 -7.02 7.76 -3.02
CA TYR A 509 -7.79 8.81 -3.68
C TYR A 509 -9.29 8.56 -3.59
N ALA A 510 -9.77 7.32 -3.72
CA ALA A 510 -11.19 7.00 -3.58
C ALA A 510 -11.70 7.29 -2.15
N ALA A 511 -10.93 6.90 -1.13
CA ALA A 511 -11.24 7.21 0.26
C ALA A 511 -11.26 8.72 0.52
N THR A 512 -10.27 9.46 0.03
CA THR A 512 -10.20 10.92 0.19
C THR A 512 -11.32 11.64 -0.57
N ALA A 513 -11.67 11.17 -1.77
CA ALA A 513 -12.76 11.74 -2.58
C ALA A 513 -14.12 11.65 -1.87
N THR A 514 -14.46 10.47 -1.35
CA THR A 514 -15.71 10.26 -0.61
C THR A 514 -15.71 10.96 0.74
N TYR A 515 -14.55 11.06 1.41
CA TYR A 515 -14.36 11.87 2.60
C TYR A 515 -14.66 13.35 2.35
N TYR A 516 -14.13 13.96 1.27
CA TYR A 516 -14.40 15.34 0.89
C TYR A 516 -15.91 15.59 0.70
N LEU A 517 -16.60 14.66 0.04
CA LEU A 517 -18.05 14.74 -0.12
C LEU A 517 -18.79 14.60 1.22
N SER A 518 -18.30 13.75 2.13
CA SER A 518 -18.86 13.64 3.49
C SER A 518 -18.79 14.95 4.27
N LEU A 519 -17.69 15.71 4.10
CA LEU A 519 -17.49 16.99 4.79
C LEU A 519 -18.46 18.09 4.34
N ILE A 520 -18.94 18.02 3.09
CA ILE A 520 -19.78 19.10 2.49
C ILE A 520 -21.25 18.73 2.33
N THR A 521 -21.63 17.49 2.58
CA THR A 521 -23.01 16.99 2.51
C THR A 521 -23.63 16.83 3.89
N LYS A 522 -24.93 16.50 3.97
CA LYS A 522 -25.67 16.38 5.25
C LYS A 522 -26.61 15.17 5.23
N GLY A 523 -27.04 14.74 6.39
CA GLY A 523 -28.07 13.72 6.56
C GLY A 523 -27.69 12.38 5.96
N GLU A 524 -28.58 11.76 5.20
CA GLU A 524 -28.37 10.44 4.58
C GLU A 524 -27.26 10.44 3.55
N GLU A 525 -27.16 11.49 2.74
CA GLU A 525 -26.10 11.63 1.74
C GLU A 525 -24.71 11.66 2.39
N ARG A 526 -24.56 12.39 3.51
CA ARG A 526 -23.31 12.39 4.26
C ARG A 526 -22.96 11.00 4.79
N ARG A 527 -23.92 10.27 5.34
CA ARG A 527 -23.70 8.91 5.86
C ARG A 527 -23.30 7.98 4.74
N HIS A 528 -23.99 8.05 3.58
CA HIS A 528 -23.64 7.26 2.43
C HIS A 528 -22.18 7.45 1.99
N TYR A 529 -21.72 8.69 1.86
CA TYR A 529 -20.32 8.95 1.53
C TYR A 529 -19.36 8.52 2.64
N ALA A 530 -19.76 8.61 3.90
CA ALA A 530 -18.95 8.11 5.01
C ALA A 530 -18.77 6.58 4.95
N ASP A 531 -19.83 5.84 4.63
CA ASP A 531 -19.77 4.38 4.45
C ASP A 531 -18.87 3.99 3.26
N LEU A 532 -18.95 4.73 2.15
CA LEU A 532 -18.03 4.54 1.02
C LEU A 532 -16.57 4.84 1.40
N THR A 533 -16.35 5.91 2.18
CA THR A 533 -15.00 6.25 2.70
C THR A 533 -14.45 5.12 3.54
N LYS A 534 -15.25 4.56 4.45
CA LYS A 534 -14.85 3.43 5.30
C LYS A 534 -14.47 2.21 4.48
N LYS A 535 -15.28 1.83 3.49
CA LYS A 535 -14.99 0.69 2.59
C LYS A 535 -13.67 0.89 1.83
N ALA A 536 -13.50 2.05 1.20
CA ALA A 536 -12.28 2.38 0.47
C ALA A 536 -11.04 2.44 1.40
N ALA A 537 -11.20 2.94 2.63
CA ALA A 537 -10.13 3.01 3.62
C ALA A 537 -9.65 1.63 4.06
N TYR A 538 -10.53 0.65 4.29
CA TYR A 538 -10.10 -0.71 4.61
C TYR A 538 -9.31 -1.36 3.47
N PHE A 539 -9.71 -1.14 2.22
CA PHE A 539 -8.91 -1.60 1.09
C PHE A 539 -7.54 -0.90 1.05
N ALA A 540 -7.50 0.42 1.24
CA ALA A 540 -6.25 1.18 1.29
C ALA A 540 -5.34 0.69 2.43
N LEU A 541 -5.90 0.42 3.62
CA LEU A 541 -5.18 -0.11 4.77
C LEU A 541 -4.55 -1.47 4.50
N SER A 542 -5.13 -2.29 3.63
CA SER A 542 -4.58 -3.61 3.28
C SER A 542 -3.23 -3.56 2.58
N TRP A 543 -2.81 -2.40 2.09
CA TRP A 543 -1.49 -2.18 1.50
C TRP A 543 -0.42 -1.88 2.55
N TYR A 544 -0.79 -1.43 3.76
CA TYR A 544 0.14 -0.98 4.80
C TYR A 544 0.53 -2.13 5.73
N TYR A 545 1.82 -2.27 5.96
CA TYR A 545 2.38 -3.31 6.82
C TYR A 545 1.88 -3.18 8.26
N LEU A 546 1.39 -4.28 8.80
CA LEU A 546 0.97 -4.42 10.19
C LEU A 546 2.07 -5.03 11.08
N TRP A 547 3.18 -5.41 10.49
CA TRP A 547 4.30 -6.13 11.13
C TRP A 547 5.65 -5.63 10.63
N ASP A 548 6.73 -6.02 11.30
CA ASP A 548 8.07 -5.65 10.90
C ASP A 548 8.74 -6.81 10.16
N VAL A 549 9.10 -6.57 8.92
CA VAL A 549 9.89 -7.50 8.11
C VAL A 549 11.29 -7.61 8.70
N PRO A 550 11.81 -8.80 8.97
CA PRO A 550 13.20 -8.99 9.37
C PRO A 550 14.12 -8.75 8.17
N PHE A 551 15.09 -7.88 8.34
CA PHE A 551 16.10 -7.62 7.33
C PHE A 551 17.40 -8.36 7.68
N ALA A 552 18.10 -8.86 6.66
CA ALA A 552 19.39 -9.48 6.83
C ALA A 552 20.47 -8.45 7.23
N GLN A 553 21.40 -8.85 8.04
CA GLN A 553 22.61 -8.07 8.30
C GLN A 553 23.40 -7.86 6.98
N GLY A 554 23.88 -6.65 6.74
CA GLY A 554 24.50 -6.23 5.48
C GLY A 554 23.50 -5.76 4.42
N GLN A 555 22.20 -5.89 4.67
CA GLN A 555 21.17 -5.19 3.92
C GLN A 555 20.97 -3.80 4.52
N MET A 556 20.95 -2.75 3.70
CA MET A 556 20.88 -1.38 4.16
C MET A 556 19.74 -1.12 5.16
N LEU A 557 18.53 -1.63 4.86
CA LEU A 557 17.37 -1.45 5.74
C LEU A 557 17.54 -2.19 7.08
N GLY A 558 18.24 -3.32 7.09
CA GLY A 558 18.62 -4.04 8.29
C GLY A 558 19.66 -3.29 9.11
N ASP A 559 20.67 -2.73 8.44
CA ASP A 559 21.75 -1.99 9.10
C ASP A 559 21.27 -0.70 9.76
N ILE A 560 20.26 -0.05 9.21
CA ILE A 560 19.60 1.13 9.82
C ILE A 560 18.47 0.77 10.78
N GLY A 561 18.09 -0.51 10.86
CA GLY A 561 17.05 -1.00 11.77
C GLY A 561 15.63 -0.57 11.41
N LEU A 562 15.32 -0.38 10.12
CA LEU A 562 13.99 0.06 9.65
C LEU A 562 12.89 -0.86 10.17
N LYS A 563 11.82 -0.28 10.70
CA LYS A 563 10.56 -0.94 11.03
C LYS A 563 9.57 -0.73 9.90
N THR A 564 9.03 -1.81 9.33
CA THR A 564 8.15 -1.74 8.14
C THR A 564 6.70 -1.46 8.48
N ARG A 565 6.25 -1.71 9.72
CA ARG A 565 4.86 -1.40 10.11
C ARG A 565 4.53 0.07 9.83
N GLY A 566 3.40 0.32 9.19
CA GLY A 566 2.99 1.65 8.74
C GLY A 566 3.52 2.10 7.38
N TRP A 567 4.47 1.40 6.78
CA TRP A 567 4.85 1.59 5.37
C TRP A 567 3.88 0.85 4.46
N GLY A 568 3.67 1.32 3.24
CA GLY A 568 2.73 0.71 2.30
C GLY A 568 3.37 0.25 1.00
N ASN A 569 2.99 -0.94 0.51
CA ASN A 569 3.30 -1.36 -0.85
C ASN A 569 2.61 -0.44 -1.87
N VAL A 570 3.22 -0.24 -3.02
CA VAL A 570 2.71 0.69 -4.05
C VAL A 570 1.57 0.07 -4.84
N SER A 571 1.80 -1.08 -5.46
CA SER A 571 0.84 -1.73 -6.35
C SER A 571 1.21 -3.19 -6.59
N VAL A 572 0.34 -3.93 -7.26
CA VAL A 572 0.61 -5.31 -7.70
C VAL A 572 1.84 -5.37 -8.62
N GLU A 573 2.02 -4.39 -9.50
CA GLU A 573 3.19 -4.34 -10.39
C GLU A 573 4.45 -3.80 -9.70
N ASN A 574 4.30 -2.97 -8.66
CA ASN A 574 5.37 -2.35 -7.89
C ASN A 574 5.29 -2.79 -6.43
N ASN A 575 5.74 -4.02 -6.14
CA ASN A 575 5.79 -4.54 -4.79
C ASN A 575 7.05 -4.05 -4.05
N HIS A 576 7.06 -2.77 -3.69
CA HIS A 576 8.03 -2.11 -2.83
C HIS A 576 7.32 -1.13 -1.92
N ILE A 577 7.95 -0.76 -0.81
CA ILE A 577 7.35 0.17 0.16
C ILE A 577 7.71 1.62 -0.16
N ASP A 578 6.77 2.53 0.07
CA ASP A 578 6.92 3.96 -0.14
C ASP A 578 6.17 4.81 0.90
N VAL A 579 6.28 6.12 0.77
CA VAL A 579 5.67 7.13 1.66
C VAL A 579 4.40 7.77 1.05
N PHE A 580 3.74 7.16 0.10
CA PHE A 580 2.51 7.72 -0.46
C PHE A 580 1.36 7.60 0.55
N VAL A 581 1.13 8.67 1.28
CA VAL A 581 0.15 8.78 2.37
C VAL A 581 -0.75 10.00 2.16
N PHE A 582 -0.19 11.17 1.89
CA PHE A 582 -0.90 12.45 1.76
C PHE A 582 -1.90 12.66 2.91
N GLU A 583 -3.17 12.89 2.61
CA GLU A 583 -4.22 13.15 3.59
C GLU A 583 -4.81 11.88 4.24
N PHE A 584 -4.34 10.68 3.88
CA PHE A 584 -4.97 9.44 4.34
C PHE A 584 -4.99 9.29 5.86
N ALA A 585 -3.96 9.76 6.56
CA ALA A 585 -3.97 9.75 8.03
C ALA A 585 -5.09 10.64 8.60
N SER A 586 -5.40 11.78 7.97
CA SER A 586 -6.53 12.64 8.34
C SER A 586 -7.87 11.93 8.09
N VAL A 587 -8.00 11.21 6.98
CA VAL A 587 -9.17 10.37 6.69
C VAL A 587 -9.37 9.33 7.78
N LEU A 588 -8.30 8.64 8.19
CA LEU A 588 -8.36 7.63 9.26
C LEU A 588 -8.74 8.24 10.61
N GLN A 589 -8.18 9.38 10.97
CA GLN A 589 -8.54 10.09 12.21
C GLN A 589 -10.01 10.54 12.19
N TRP A 590 -10.52 10.98 11.06
CA TRP A 590 -11.92 11.32 10.89
C TRP A 590 -12.82 10.08 10.99
N LEU A 591 -12.50 8.97 10.31
CA LEU A 591 -13.23 7.71 10.40
C LEU A 591 -13.27 7.15 11.81
N SER A 592 -12.16 7.28 12.57
CA SER A 592 -12.12 6.86 13.97
C SER A 592 -13.18 7.57 14.82
N LYS A 593 -13.35 8.86 14.61
CA LYS A 593 -14.39 9.66 15.32
C LYS A 593 -15.79 9.35 14.82
N GLU A 594 -15.97 9.23 13.50
CA GLU A 594 -17.27 9.02 12.86
C GLU A 594 -17.89 7.67 13.24
N TYR A 595 -17.08 6.60 13.30
CA TYR A 595 -17.55 5.24 13.59
C TYR A 595 -17.20 4.76 14.99
N ASN A 596 -16.56 5.58 15.83
CA ASN A 596 -16.03 5.18 17.15
C ASN A 596 -15.14 3.92 17.03
N GLU A 597 -14.26 3.87 16.01
CA GLU A 597 -13.37 2.78 15.72
C GLU A 597 -11.89 3.21 15.93
N PRO A 598 -11.32 2.91 17.10
CA PRO A 598 -10.01 3.43 17.49
C PRO A 598 -8.85 2.89 16.62
N ARG A 599 -8.99 1.69 15.98
CA ARG A 599 -7.95 1.12 15.14
C ARG A 599 -7.51 2.08 14.03
N PHE A 600 -8.42 2.91 13.52
CA PHE A 600 -8.09 3.89 12.49
C PHE A 600 -7.13 4.97 13.01
N SER A 601 -7.46 5.62 14.14
CA SER A 601 -6.59 6.66 14.71
C SER A 601 -5.26 6.09 15.21
N ASP A 602 -5.30 4.91 15.82
CA ASP A 602 -4.09 4.24 16.31
C ASP A 602 -3.15 3.89 15.17
N PHE A 603 -3.69 3.39 14.05
CA PHE A 603 -2.86 3.07 12.89
C PHE A 603 -2.39 4.31 12.13
N ALA A 604 -3.17 5.40 12.11
CA ALA A 604 -2.69 6.69 11.60
C ALA A 604 -1.43 7.18 12.35
N GLU A 605 -1.36 6.96 13.67
CA GLU A 605 -0.17 7.28 14.45
C GLU A 605 1.00 6.33 14.14
N VAL A 606 0.73 5.03 13.91
CA VAL A 606 1.76 4.09 13.43
C VAL A 606 2.34 4.58 12.10
N ILE A 607 1.52 4.95 11.13
CA ILE A 607 1.96 5.51 9.85
C ILE A 607 2.81 6.77 10.09
N SER A 608 2.31 7.71 10.87
CA SER A 608 2.99 8.98 11.14
C SER A 608 4.40 8.79 11.73
N THR A 609 4.53 7.90 12.71
CA THR A 609 5.82 7.63 13.35
C THR A 609 6.77 6.83 12.44
N SER A 610 6.24 5.87 11.68
CA SER A 610 7.02 5.08 10.74
C SER A 610 7.68 5.92 9.65
N MET A 611 6.97 6.90 9.12
CA MET A 611 7.48 7.79 8.07
C MET A 611 8.59 8.74 8.56
N ARG A 612 8.82 8.85 9.87
CA ARG A 612 9.91 9.69 10.42
C ARG A 612 11.27 8.97 10.43
N GLN A 613 11.30 7.65 10.26
CA GLN A 613 12.53 6.85 10.42
C GLN A 613 13.64 7.21 9.43
N LEU A 614 13.31 7.61 8.20
CA LEU A 614 14.28 7.93 7.16
C LEU A 614 14.48 9.44 6.96
N LEU A 615 14.22 10.28 8.01
CA LEU A 615 14.46 11.72 7.92
C LEU A 615 15.92 11.99 7.50
N PRO A 616 16.15 12.60 6.32
CA PRO A 616 17.49 12.81 5.80
C PRO A 616 18.10 14.11 6.34
N HIS A 617 19.01 13.98 7.28
CA HIS A 617 19.79 15.10 7.82
C HIS A 617 21.29 14.75 7.90
N GLU A 618 22.15 15.71 8.22
CA GLU A 618 23.58 15.48 8.39
C GLU A 618 23.83 14.36 9.43
N GLY A 619 24.62 13.37 9.04
CA GLY A 619 24.87 12.16 9.84
C GLY A 619 23.80 11.07 9.75
N HIS A 620 22.67 11.32 9.08
CA HIS A 620 21.60 10.33 8.87
C HIS A 620 21.06 10.41 7.44
N LEU A 621 21.93 10.33 6.44
CA LEU A 621 21.52 10.31 5.03
C LEU A 621 21.18 8.88 4.56
N CYS A 622 21.46 7.87 5.36
CA CYS A 622 21.19 6.45 5.08
C CYS A 622 21.77 5.96 3.74
N GLY A 623 22.76 6.67 3.19
CA GLY A 623 23.36 6.39 1.88
C GLY A 623 22.40 6.56 0.69
N ILE A 624 21.29 7.28 0.86
CA ILE A 624 20.17 7.37 -0.10
C ILE A 624 19.68 8.78 -0.37
N ALA A 625 20.10 9.77 0.38
CA ALA A 625 19.50 11.10 0.33
C ALA A 625 20.50 12.22 0.47
N LEU A 626 20.05 13.43 0.18
CA LEU A 626 20.64 14.69 0.62
C LEU A 626 19.79 15.25 1.76
N THR A 627 20.35 16.14 2.57
CA THR A 627 19.61 16.78 3.66
C THR A 627 18.31 17.43 3.13
N GLY A 628 17.18 17.02 3.71
CA GLY A 628 15.85 17.48 3.31
C GLY A 628 15.21 16.77 2.12
N TYR A 629 15.94 15.91 1.41
CA TYR A 629 15.46 15.19 0.23
C TYR A 629 15.03 13.77 0.65
N TYR A 630 13.79 13.62 1.06
CA TYR A 630 13.32 12.35 1.58
C TYR A 630 13.31 11.25 0.51
N PRO A 631 13.81 10.03 0.80
CA PRO A 631 13.93 8.95 -0.18
C PRO A 631 12.57 8.47 -0.70
N GLU A 632 12.52 8.10 -1.97
CA GLU A 632 11.29 7.72 -2.66
C GLU A 632 10.88 6.28 -2.35
N VAL A 633 11.74 5.34 -2.69
CA VAL A 633 11.43 3.92 -2.77
C VAL A 633 12.47 3.12 -2.06
N VAL A 634 12.03 2.15 -1.27
CA VAL A 634 12.88 1.17 -0.63
C VAL A 634 12.40 -0.23 -0.94
N GLN A 635 13.29 -1.04 -1.45
CA GLN A 635 13.08 -2.46 -1.65
C GLN A 635 13.27 -3.16 -0.30
N HIS A 636 12.33 -4.02 0.07
CA HIS A 636 12.23 -4.50 1.44
C HIS A 636 12.47 -6.00 1.59
N THR A 637 12.83 -6.71 0.54
CA THR A 637 13.26 -8.10 0.62
C THR A 637 14.71 -8.28 0.16
N ASN A 638 15.37 -9.33 0.60
CA ASN A 638 16.72 -9.68 0.13
C ASN A 638 16.78 -10.03 -1.36
N TRP A 639 15.63 -10.37 -1.95
CA TRP A 639 15.52 -10.79 -3.33
C TRP A 639 15.33 -9.63 -4.29
N ASP A 640 14.95 -8.47 -3.78
CA ASP A 640 14.72 -7.32 -4.61
C ASP A 640 16.04 -6.79 -5.14
N TYR A 641 16.11 -6.67 -6.45
CA TYR A 641 17.28 -6.14 -7.14
C TYR A 641 17.29 -4.62 -7.06
N GLY A 642 17.66 -4.06 -5.91
CA GLY A 642 18.16 -2.71 -5.91
C GLY A 642 19.46 -2.66 -6.71
N LYS A 643 19.65 -1.69 -7.58
CA LYS A 643 20.97 -1.40 -8.12
C LYS A 643 21.93 -1.22 -6.95
N ASN A 644 23.03 -1.93 -6.95
CA ASN A 644 24.06 -1.98 -5.90
C ASN A 644 23.80 -2.94 -4.72
N GLY A 645 22.78 -3.80 -4.75
CA GLY A 645 22.48 -4.74 -3.65
C GLY A 645 22.12 -4.06 -2.33
N LYS A 646 21.67 -2.79 -2.36
CA LYS A 646 21.38 -1.98 -1.19
C LYS A 646 19.88 -1.70 -0.94
N GLY A 647 19.00 -2.32 -1.70
CA GLY A 647 17.56 -2.13 -1.52
C GLY A 647 16.98 -0.91 -2.28
N TYR A 648 17.70 -0.36 -3.26
CA TYR A 648 17.18 0.73 -4.09
C TYR A 648 16.59 0.23 -5.41
N TYR A 649 15.46 0.83 -5.78
CA TYR A 649 14.78 0.51 -7.03
C TYR A 649 15.47 1.14 -8.25
N ASN A 650 15.86 2.41 -8.16
CA ASN A 650 16.43 3.20 -9.25
C ASN A 650 17.78 3.84 -8.85
N ASP A 651 18.58 4.24 -9.85
CA ASP A 651 19.77 5.07 -9.61
C ASP A 651 19.40 6.52 -9.27
N ILE A 652 18.18 6.95 -9.60
CA ILE A 652 17.65 8.29 -9.40
C ILE A 652 16.31 8.16 -8.70
N PHE A 653 16.06 8.95 -7.67
CA PHE A 653 14.75 9.04 -7.04
C PHE A 653 14.22 10.48 -7.05
N ALA A 654 12.90 10.61 -6.81
CA ALA A 654 12.18 11.87 -6.95
C ALA A 654 11.64 12.38 -5.61
N PRO A 655 12.40 13.16 -4.84
CA PRO A 655 11.97 13.68 -3.54
C PRO A 655 10.84 14.71 -3.61
N GLY A 656 10.48 15.20 -4.77
CA GLY A 656 9.39 16.19 -4.92
C GLY A 656 8.05 15.67 -4.41
N TRP A 657 7.66 14.45 -4.77
CA TRP A 657 6.39 13.88 -4.29
C TRP A 657 6.48 13.33 -2.87
N THR A 658 7.64 12.82 -2.46
CA THR A 658 7.81 12.27 -1.11
C THR A 658 7.75 13.37 -0.05
N VAL A 659 8.42 14.49 -0.31
CA VAL A 659 8.34 15.68 0.55
C VAL A 659 6.90 16.21 0.59
N ALA A 660 6.22 16.31 -0.55
CA ALA A 660 4.82 16.75 -0.58
C ALA A 660 3.89 15.81 0.20
N SER A 661 4.05 14.48 0.06
CA SER A 661 3.24 13.49 0.78
C SER A 661 3.42 13.59 2.28
N LEU A 662 4.67 13.64 2.74
CA LEU A 662 4.97 13.76 4.16
C LEU A 662 4.57 15.11 4.74
N TRP A 663 4.68 16.18 3.95
CA TRP A 663 4.25 17.51 4.39
C TRP A 663 2.75 17.54 4.69
N GLU A 664 1.92 16.93 3.84
CA GLU A 664 0.49 16.80 4.10
C GLU A 664 0.18 15.87 5.26
N LEU A 665 0.87 14.74 5.38
CA LEU A 665 0.77 13.87 6.55
C LEU A 665 1.01 14.63 7.86
N PHE A 666 1.99 15.54 7.84
CA PHE A 666 2.37 16.34 9.03
C PHE A 666 1.65 17.69 9.14
N THR A 667 0.63 17.92 8.31
CA THR A 667 -0.26 19.08 8.37
C THR A 667 -1.73 18.60 8.33
N PRO A 668 -2.16 17.82 9.33
CA PRO A 668 -3.52 17.26 9.34
C PRO A 668 -4.58 18.35 9.45
N GLY A 669 -5.78 18.08 8.92
CA GLY A 669 -6.94 18.96 9.03
C GLY A 669 -7.03 20.06 7.97
N ARG A 670 -6.06 20.18 7.07
CA ARG A 670 -6.04 21.22 6.02
C ARG A 670 -7.28 21.20 5.12
N ALA A 671 -7.74 20.01 4.73
CA ALA A 671 -8.97 19.86 3.96
C ALA A 671 -10.23 20.21 4.77
N GLU A 672 -10.30 19.79 6.01
CA GLU A 672 -11.42 20.10 6.92
C GLU A 672 -11.57 21.61 7.10
N GLU A 673 -10.48 22.32 7.33
CA GLU A 673 -10.46 23.78 7.47
C GLU A 673 -10.97 24.47 6.20
N LEU A 674 -10.48 24.04 5.02
CA LEU A 674 -10.90 24.60 3.73
C LEU A 674 -12.37 24.31 3.43
N LEU A 675 -12.85 23.11 3.72
CA LEU A 675 -14.20 22.67 3.38
C LEU A 675 -15.26 23.05 4.42
N ALA A 676 -14.88 23.37 5.64
CA ALA A 676 -15.81 23.87 6.67
C ALA A 676 -16.32 25.30 6.38
N LYS A 677 -15.55 26.09 5.67
CA LYS A 677 -15.84 27.48 5.29
C LYS A 677 -16.70 27.57 4.03
#